data_8f4b70fa89b7c77b989eb20f45e53fcd
#
_entry.id   8f4b70fa89b7c77b989eb20f45e53fcd
#
_cell.length_a   1.000
_cell.length_b   1.000
_cell.length_c   1.000
_cell.angle_alpha   90.00
_cell.angle_beta   90.00
_cell.angle_gamma   90.00
#
_symmetry.space_group_name_H-M   'P 1'
#
loop_
_entity.id
_entity.type
_entity.pdbx_description
1 polymer ?
#
loop_
_entity_poly.entity_id
_entity_poly.type
_entity_poly.pdbx_seq_one_letter_code
_entity_poly.pdbx_strand_id
1 'polypeptide(L)'
;MRVTSSRRNAATVTGTVKHVDDILHVGGTLPKGSSYKVEAWRVENGKAVEKVSESKTHTLDHDATGDIQVNDVPAPTKAGTYQFRHYVWTPDTLGGDPSVTDAMAVIDPDATTGYKYAKRHLLADGDSDESERFEMVSIDTYVAKTNNVKTYKGKHYVDVTDGADVYDHAEITGNLPAGYRLGFTLYKEGKSEAADVAVATIPPTDLTEASKELDSATVHLTEPGTYYWVYSFSGADGQTWIDGDGSPELKELISKHRIPDETFNAVRVTTTTAKWTSKGGETVDVARIEGCLPDDATMNFELHDYQTGDKVAETGETSLAKLGYKPCEQDGDEVQTVESPKATLPDTADHYFVESVKFGSDEFHRGNDKVSHESTRTIDATTDTSVEYTLGTAVADHADLLNIRYVGKDGKDIRDDLTGPLTASWELYRQASGDDASKDEKVADVDKDGVALESGQTEVESSPYKPDGTGLYYYVITIRDENGDVVKRGAAREPSESFRIVKAESKTDRVVSEGTKVRDRVTISGPVAEGTMVSWTLMKYGEGSADTDTVVKRYDTPADGAVLVTAKQAAEAAKSKTVINGPEFEGGKAGENYYWVFSLSSPARDGETGEPLKPKDAADTSHLAANSIAAIDAEVDGDGQEPQVDIQRFMTDRSRVEDESFNTVKVTTMASSHDATVGDKVHDTAIITGDIPNDGYCVSFEYWKRNDGDVRNDHLNDTSECVAVPAHATTVDSPERTVVEPGEHYYRERLTERGNGREVSYGEARVRDETVLVRLAPTGVAAAGAAGAMLAVAGLGVTLGLASRRRRHVGAHARV
;
A
#
# COMPACT_ATOMS: atom_id res chain seq x y z
N MET A 1 9.71 30.59 -91.62
CA MET A 1 9.33 30.31 -90.16
C MET A 1 10.55 29.63 -89.60
N ARG A 2 10.92 30.02 -88.38
CA ARG A 2 12.00 29.34 -87.60
C ARG A 2 11.39 29.11 -86.20
N VAL A 3 11.56 27.95 -85.67
CA VAL A 3 11.22 27.65 -84.29
C VAL A 3 12.52 27.18 -83.64
N THR A 4 12.86 27.79 -82.58
CA THR A 4 13.91 27.41 -81.64
C THR A 4 13.30 27.21 -80.26
N SER A 5 14.02 26.62 -79.39
CA SER A 5 13.58 26.55 -78.02
C SER A 5 14.71 26.95 -77.06
N SER A 6 14.28 27.19 -75.80
CA SER A 6 15.23 27.41 -74.74
C SER A 6 14.58 26.98 -73.42
N ARG A 7 15.39 26.31 -72.55
CA ARG A 7 14.97 25.99 -71.23
C ARG A 7 14.46 27.22 -70.44
N ARG A 8 13.43 27.08 -69.68
CA ARG A 8 12.99 28.12 -68.75
C ARG A 8 13.94 28.26 -67.55
N ASN A 9 14.32 27.13 -67.00
CA ASN A 9 15.22 27.02 -65.85
C ASN A 9 16.48 26.23 -66.18
N ALA A 10 17.63 26.71 -65.67
CA ALA A 10 18.92 26.01 -65.87
C ALA A 10 19.07 24.80 -64.88
N ALA A 11 18.34 24.80 -63.72
CA ALA A 11 18.28 23.68 -62.84
C ALA A 11 16.93 23.50 -62.22
N THR A 12 16.58 22.25 -61.91
CA THR A 12 15.34 21.83 -61.23
C THR A 12 15.64 20.69 -60.27
N VAL A 13 14.96 20.61 -59.13
CA VAL A 13 15.17 19.56 -58.14
C VAL A 13 14.27 18.37 -58.45
N THR A 14 14.85 17.15 -58.42
CA THR A 14 14.09 15.93 -58.63
C THR A 14 13.00 15.74 -57.57
N GLY A 15 11.82 15.37 -58.03
CA GLY A 15 10.68 15.08 -57.14
C GLY A 15 9.93 16.28 -56.57
N THR A 16 10.39 17.54 -56.86
CA THR A 16 9.69 18.77 -56.39
C THR A 16 8.63 19.24 -57.34
N VAL A 17 8.81 18.97 -58.63
CA VAL A 17 7.82 19.26 -59.69
C VAL A 17 7.51 17.98 -60.46
N LYS A 18 6.34 17.94 -61.10
CA LYS A 18 5.93 16.83 -61.96
C LYS A 18 6.36 17.08 -63.38
N HIS A 19 6.61 18.34 -63.78
CA HIS A 19 6.93 18.76 -65.15
C HIS A 19 8.10 19.73 -65.14
N VAL A 20 8.83 19.73 -66.28
CA VAL A 20 9.85 20.72 -66.59
C VAL A 20 9.40 21.52 -67.81
N ASP A 21 9.88 22.77 -67.93
CA ASP A 21 9.39 23.79 -68.90
C ASP A 21 10.36 24.06 -69.97
N ASP A 22 9.85 24.09 -71.20
CA ASP A 22 10.53 24.57 -72.38
C ASP A 22 9.75 25.76 -73.00
N ILE A 23 10.47 26.64 -73.70
CA ILE A 23 9.89 27.78 -74.38
C ILE A 23 10.24 27.67 -75.86
N LEU A 24 9.19 27.48 -76.68
CA LEU A 24 9.34 27.51 -78.14
C LEU A 24 9.24 28.96 -78.61
N HIS A 25 10.31 29.44 -79.28
CA HIS A 25 10.42 30.73 -79.85
C HIS A 25 10.00 30.67 -81.33
N VAL A 26 8.87 31.21 -81.69
CA VAL A 26 8.36 31.23 -83.10
C VAL A 26 8.75 32.47 -83.80
N GLY A 27 9.79 32.39 -84.72
CA GLY A 27 10.21 33.44 -85.62
C GLY A 27 9.32 33.46 -86.88
N GLY A 28 8.28 34.29 -86.84
CA GLY A 28 7.23 34.32 -87.88
C GLY A 28 5.89 33.87 -87.27
N THR A 29 5.03 33.31 -88.13
CA THR A 29 3.67 32.89 -87.70
C THR A 29 3.55 31.36 -87.83
N LEU A 30 3.23 30.65 -86.83
CA LEU A 30 2.84 29.28 -86.82
C LEU A 30 1.32 29.13 -86.94
N PRO A 31 0.86 28.58 -88.13
CA PRO A 31 -0.57 28.62 -88.38
C PRO A 31 -1.45 27.80 -87.47
N LYS A 32 -2.72 28.18 -87.30
CA LYS A 32 -3.77 27.39 -86.62
C LYS A 32 -3.75 25.90 -87.12
N GLY A 33 -3.92 24.98 -86.31
CA GLY A 33 -3.85 23.52 -86.61
C GLY A 33 -2.44 22.92 -86.61
N SER A 34 -1.42 23.77 -86.46
CA SER A 34 -0.06 23.25 -86.21
C SER A 34 0.00 22.51 -84.92
N SER A 35 0.76 21.47 -84.79
CA SER A 35 0.99 20.68 -83.62
C SER A 35 2.45 20.76 -83.19
N TYR A 36 2.66 20.69 -81.87
CA TYR A 36 4.04 20.66 -81.35
C TYR A 36 4.12 19.71 -80.17
N LYS A 37 5.34 19.25 -79.87
CA LYS A 37 5.69 18.40 -78.79
C LYS A 37 7.15 18.66 -78.41
N VAL A 38 7.45 18.51 -77.13
CA VAL A 38 8.80 18.58 -76.55
C VAL A 38 9.14 17.28 -75.87
N GLU A 39 10.40 16.82 -76.13
CA GLU A 39 10.97 15.65 -75.48
C GLU A 39 12.15 16.06 -74.58
N ALA A 40 12.29 15.44 -73.42
CA ALA A 40 13.48 15.57 -72.61
C ALA A 40 14.40 14.35 -72.83
N TRP A 41 15.64 14.63 -73.13
CA TRP A 41 16.68 13.64 -73.42
C TRP A 41 17.79 13.73 -72.38
N ARG A 42 18.30 12.58 -71.92
CA ARG A 42 19.48 12.51 -71.06
C ARG A 42 20.74 12.79 -71.89
N VAL A 43 21.64 13.61 -71.37
CA VAL A 43 22.89 13.99 -71.99
C VAL A 43 24.03 13.26 -71.29
N GLU A 44 24.89 12.58 -72.14
CA GLU A 44 26.13 11.99 -71.68
C GLU A 44 27.27 12.41 -72.60
N ASN A 45 28.42 12.81 -72.06
CA ASN A 45 29.58 13.33 -72.86
C ASN A 45 29.20 14.40 -73.87
N GLY A 46 28.23 15.29 -73.41
CA GLY A 46 27.75 16.40 -74.25
C GLY A 46 26.80 15.99 -75.38
N LYS A 47 26.28 14.77 -75.37
CA LYS A 47 25.35 14.26 -76.36
C LYS A 47 24.09 13.75 -75.75
N ALA A 48 22.93 14.05 -76.33
CA ALA A 48 21.66 13.44 -75.99
C ALA A 48 21.63 11.97 -76.37
N VAL A 49 21.55 11.07 -75.38
CA VAL A 49 21.70 9.59 -75.59
C VAL A 49 20.39 8.84 -75.44
N GLU A 50 19.47 9.32 -74.61
CA GLU A 50 18.25 8.58 -74.26
C GLU A 50 17.07 9.55 -74.06
N LYS A 51 15.93 9.27 -74.69
CA LYS A 51 14.68 10.01 -74.45
C LYS A 51 14.11 9.47 -73.12
N VAL A 52 13.85 10.39 -72.17
CA VAL A 52 13.36 10.04 -70.84
C VAL A 52 11.89 10.43 -70.62
N SER A 53 11.41 11.47 -71.28
CA SER A 53 10.02 11.89 -71.20
C SER A 53 9.62 12.74 -72.42
N GLU A 54 8.30 12.97 -72.54
CA GLU A 54 7.76 13.84 -73.61
C GLU A 54 6.45 14.52 -73.18
N SER A 55 6.19 15.73 -73.62
CA SER A 55 4.91 16.41 -73.49
C SER A 55 3.81 15.71 -74.28
N LYS A 56 2.58 16.06 -74.04
CA LYS A 56 1.47 15.74 -74.94
C LYS A 56 1.79 16.42 -76.32
N THR A 57 1.16 15.92 -77.35
CA THR A 57 1.09 16.67 -78.61
C THR A 57 0.04 17.76 -78.52
N HIS A 58 0.47 19.01 -78.56
CA HIS A 58 -0.40 20.17 -78.53
C HIS A 58 -0.78 20.57 -79.97
N THR A 59 -2.00 21.05 -80.13
CA THR A 59 -2.48 21.56 -81.42
C THR A 59 -2.96 22.99 -81.24
N LEU A 60 -2.46 23.91 -82.06
CA LEU A 60 -2.83 25.33 -82.01
C LEU A 60 -4.26 25.53 -82.49
N ASP A 61 -5.06 26.21 -81.66
CA ASP A 61 -6.43 26.66 -82.03
C ASP A 61 -6.48 27.98 -82.72
N HIS A 62 -5.39 28.75 -82.84
CA HIS A 62 -5.18 30.01 -83.53
C HIS A 62 -3.76 30.08 -84.06
N ASP A 63 -3.50 31.12 -84.88
CA ASP A 63 -2.17 31.43 -85.35
C ASP A 63 -1.27 31.94 -84.23
N ALA A 64 -0.09 31.32 -84.02
CA ALA A 64 0.81 31.66 -82.92
C ALA A 64 2.03 32.44 -83.45
N THR A 65 2.46 33.46 -82.72
CA THR A 65 3.69 34.26 -82.98
C THR A 65 4.37 34.47 -81.60
N GLY A 66 5.70 34.51 -81.55
CA GLY A 66 6.42 34.72 -80.30
C GLY A 66 6.57 33.43 -79.50
N ASP A 67 6.59 33.56 -78.22
CA ASP A 67 6.92 32.46 -77.31
C ASP A 67 5.69 31.59 -77.02
N ILE A 68 5.85 30.27 -77.14
CA ILE A 68 4.87 29.29 -76.71
C ILE A 68 5.51 28.50 -75.56
N GLN A 69 4.88 28.53 -74.41
CA GLN A 69 5.34 27.78 -73.25
C GLN A 69 4.84 26.33 -73.35
N VAL A 70 5.73 25.36 -73.04
CA VAL A 70 5.42 23.94 -72.97
C VAL A 70 5.74 23.47 -71.53
N ASN A 71 4.67 23.36 -70.71
CA ASN A 71 4.83 23.15 -69.28
C ASN A 71 4.35 21.76 -68.82
N ASP A 72 4.25 20.82 -69.77
CA ASP A 72 3.71 19.48 -69.47
C ASP A 72 4.68 18.36 -69.86
N VAL A 73 6.01 18.64 -69.97
CA VAL A 73 7.02 17.62 -70.11
C VAL A 73 7.26 16.96 -68.73
N PRO A 74 6.98 15.67 -68.59
CA PRO A 74 7.21 15.01 -67.29
C PRO A 74 8.67 15.15 -66.85
N ALA A 75 8.89 15.60 -65.63
CA ALA A 75 10.21 15.84 -65.07
C ALA A 75 11.01 14.56 -64.97
N PRO A 76 12.30 14.52 -65.36
CA PRO A 76 13.19 13.40 -65.11
C PRO A 76 13.33 13.10 -63.61
N THR A 77 13.37 11.85 -63.25
CA THR A 77 13.41 11.41 -61.84
C THR A 77 14.82 11.18 -61.29
N LYS A 78 15.84 11.33 -62.15
CA LYS A 78 17.25 11.12 -61.75
C LYS A 78 18.04 12.40 -61.92
N ALA A 79 18.99 12.64 -61.06
CA ALA A 79 19.95 13.72 -61.18
C ALA A 79 20.80 13.52 -62.43
N GLY A 80 21.10 14.60 -63.13
CA GLY A 80 21.92 14.59 -64.36
C GLY A 80 21.60 15.74 -65.34
N THR A 81 22.33 15.81 -66.40
CA THR A 81 22.15 16.80 -67.46
C THR A 81 21.13 16.28 -68.44
N TYR A 82 20.22 17.09 -68.84
CA TYR A 82 19.16 16.83 -69.82
C TYR A 82 19.10 17.92 -70.86
N GLN A 83 18.51 17.65 -72.02
CA GLN A 83 18.31 18.56 -73.08
C GLN A 83 16.93 18.43 -73.68
N PHE A 84 16.28 19.55 -73.93
CA PHE A 84 15.02 19.50 -74.62
C PHE A 84 15.26 19.31 -76.12
N ARG A 85 14.31 18.62 -76.73
CA ARG A 85 14.14 18.52 -78.17
C ARG A 85 12.68 18.77 -78.49
N HIS A 86 12.44 19.73 -79.33
CA HIS A 86 11.12 20.08 -79.79
C HIS A 86 10.81 19.54 -81.17
N TYR A 87 9.53 19.27 -81.38
CA TYR A 87 9.03 18.84 -82.72
C TYR A 87 7.79 19.71 -83.04
N VAL A 88 7.73 20.21 -84.26
CA VAL A 88 6.65 21.07 -84.76
C VAL A 88 6.11 20.53 -86.07
N TRP A 89 4.80 20.36 -86.11
CA TRP A 89 4.12 19.88 -87.29
C TRP A 89 3.19 21.00 -87.76
N THR A 90 3.26 21.30 -89.08
CA THR A 90 2.27 22.15 -89.69
C THR A 90 0.94 21.41 -89.92
N PRO A 91 -0.23 22.07 -90.00
CA PRO A 91 -1.48 21.40 -90.30
C PRO A 91 -1.49 20.80 -91.69
N ASP A 92 -2.21 19.71 -91.91
CA ASP A 92 -2.34 18.99 -93.17
C ASP A 92 -2.91 19.86 -94.32
N THR A 93 -3.61 20.93 -93.97
CA THR A 93 -4.23 21.90 -94.90
C THR A 93 -3.22 22.79 -95.64
N LEU A 94 -1.94 22.76 -95.28
CA LEU A 94 -0.88 23.49 -95.94
C LEU A 94 -0.16 22.68 -97.09
N GLY A 95 -0.76 21.61 -97.56
CA GLY A 95 -0.33 20.91 -98.76
C GLY A 95 0.73 19.85 -98.57
N GLY A 96 0.71 19.22 -97.36
CA GLY A 96 1.54 18.04 -97.06
C GLY A 96 1.11 16.82 -97.92
N ASP A 97 2.06 15.92 -98.15
CA ASP A 97 1.75 14.66 -98.78
C ASP A 97 1.06 13.71 -97.83
N PRO A 98 -0.16 13.30 -98.17
CA PRO A 98 -0.94 12.42 -97.24
C PRO A 98 -0.28 11.09 -97.03
N SER A 99 0.74 10.71 -97.79
CA SER A 99 1.55 9.47 -97.63
C SER A 99 2.62 9.58 -96.53
N VAL A 100 2.89 10.81 -96.06
CA VAL A 100 3.88 11.01 -94.97
C VAL A 100 3.23 10.78 -93.59
N THR A 101 3.58 9.74 -93.00
CA THR A 101 3.12 9.35 -91.68
C THR A 101 3.85 10.12 -90.53
N ASP A 102 3.30 10.29 -89.45
CA ASP A 102 3.95 10.90 -88.27
C ASP A 102 5.31 10.33 -87.92
N ALA A 103 5.51 8.99 -88.10
CA ALA A 103 6.81 8.36 -87.98
C ALA A 103 7.91 8.88 -88.96
N MET A 104 7.48 9.36 -90.10
CA MET A 104 8.39 9.95 -91.05
C MET A 104 8.61 11.43 -90.81
N ALA A 105 7.91 11.99 -89.92
CA ALA A 105 7.96 13.42 -89.66
C ALA A 105 9.09 13.78 -88.65
N VAL A 106 9.69 12.84 -87.97
CA VAL A 106 10.96 13.04 -87.28
C VAL A 106 12.12 12.93 -88.24
N ILE A 107 12.09 13.76 -89.18
CA ILE A 107 13.05 13.66 -90.18
C ILE A 107 14.08 14.73 -90.01
N ASP A 108 15.27 14.28 -90.26
CA ASP A 108 16.41 15.11 -90.61
C ASP A 108 15.95 16.33 -91.42
N PRO A 109 16.09 17.55 -90.94
CA PRO A 109 15.71 18.75 -91.64
C PRO A 109 16.42 18.94 -92.97
N ASP A 110 17.55 18.19 -93.18
CA ASP A 110 18.30 18.23 -94.42
C ASP A 110 17.84 17.24 -95.46
N ALA A 111 16.86 16.39 -95.10
CA ALA A 111 16.30 15.47 -96.09
C ALA A 111 15.53 16.22 -97.13
N THR A 112 16.11 16.30 -98.33
CA THR A 112 15.61 17.06 -99.47
C THR A 112 14.18 16.68 -99.94
N THR A 113 13.64 15.56 -99.52
CA THR A 113 12.28 15.07 -99.83
C THR A 113 11.23 15.31 -98.72
N GLY A 114 11.62 15.64 -97.53
CA GLY A 114 10.69 15.81 -96.41
C GLY A 114 10.02 17.15 -96.32
N TYR A 115 10.62 18.14 -96.79
CA TYR A 115 10.18 19.53 -96.69
C TYR A 115 8.84 19.91 -97.24
N LYS A 116 8.46 19.31 -98.37
CA LYS A 116 7.14 19.66 -98.97
C LYS A 116 5.99 18.98 -98.31
N TYR A 117 6.23 18.00 -97.58
CA TYR A 117 5.16 17.12 -97.09
C TYR A 117 5.28 16.81 -95.67
N ALA A 118 6.30 17.30 -94.92
CA ALA A 118 6.46 17.07 -93.52
C ALA A 118 5.42 17.84 -92.74
N LYS A 119 4.65 17.15 -91.89
CA LYS A 119 3.70 17.76 -90.97
C LYS A 119 4.39 18.33 -89.75
N ARG A 120 5.66 18.00 -89.57
CA ARG A 120 6.47 18.52 -88.51
C ARG A 120 7.90 18.80 -88.90
N HIS A 121 8.47 19.78 -88.24
CA HIS A 121 9.84 20.21 -88.44
C HIS A 121 10.58 19.92 -87.10
N LEU A 122 11.60 19.09 -87.18
CA LEU A 122 12.48 18.87 -86.02
C LEU A 122 13.55 19.95 -86.07
N LEU A 123 13.54 20.83 -85.20
CA LEU A 123 14.66 21.67 -84.88
C LEU A 123 15.49 20.95 -83.81
N ALA A 124 16.36 20.07 -84.26
CA ALA A 124 17.39 19.61 -83.36
C ALA A 124 18.44 20.72 -83.36
N ASP A 125 18.38 21.47 -82.30
CA ASP A 125 19.58 22.16 -81.88
C ASP A 125 20.55 21.09 -81.56
N GLY A 126 21.66 21.12 -82.16
CA GLY A 126 22.64 20.02 -82.06
C GLY A 126 22.95 19.67 -80.59
N ASP A 127 23.60 18.51 -80.48
CA ASP A 127 24.00 18.02 -79.12
C ASP A 127 24.83 19.01 -78.27
N SER A 128 25.04 20.22 -78.74
CA SER A 128 25.85 21.28 -78.15
C SER A 128 25.09 22.58 -77.78
N ASP A 129 23.76 22.63 -77.94
CA ASP A 129 23.04 23.84 -77.59
C ASP A 129 22.78 23.97 -76.07
N GLU A 130 23.52 24.88 -75.45
CA GLU A 130 23.40 25.13 -74.00
C GLU A 130 22.09 25.79 -73.63
N SER A 131 21.39 26.42 -74.55
CA SER A 131 20.09 27.03 -74.24
C SER A 131 18.98 26.00 -74.01
N GLU A 132 19.17 24.77 -74.51
CA GLU A 132 18.24 23.65 -74.36
C GLU A 132 18.56 22.76 -73.17
N ARG A 133 19.75 22.94 -72.58
CA ARG A 133 20.22 22.05 -71.50
C ARG A 133 19.76 22.52 -70.17
N PHE A 134 19.29 21.60 -69.36
CA PHE A 134 18.94 21.87 -68.00
C PHE A 134 19.49 20.74 -67.10
N GLU A 135 19.71 21.10 -65.84
CA GLU A 135 20.19 20.17 -64.84
C GLU A 135 19.03 19.69 -63.99
N MET A 136 18.90 18.41 -63.75
CA MET A 136 18.13 17.84 -62.64
C MET A 136 19.10 17.57 -61.49
N VAL A 137 18.91 18.21 -60.37
CA VAL A 137 19.71 17.98 -59.18
C VAL A 137 18.90 17.20 -58.14
N SER A 138 19.51 16.27 -57.39
CA SER A 138 18.90 15.67 -56.20
C SER A 138 19.42 16.40 -55.00
N ILE A 139 18.53 16.74 -54.12
CA ILE A 139 18.81 17.31 -52.80
C ILE A 139 18.22 16.31 -51.80
N ASP A 140 19.06 15.58 -51.13
CA ASP A 140 18.67 14.66 -50.10
C ASP A 140 19.06 15.28 -48.75
N THR A 141 18.09 15.42 -47.83
CA THR A 141 18.29 16.03 -46.53
C THR A 141 18.15 14.99 -45.42
N TYR A 142 18.89 15.20 -44.31
CA TYR A 142 19.01 14.24 -43.26
C TYR A 142 19.16 14.92 -41.87
N VAL A 143 18.18 14.83 -41.04
CA VAL A 143 18.29 15.28 -39.64
C VAL A 143 19.22 14.39 -38.82
N ALA A 144 19.38 13.13 -39.20
CA ALA A 144 20.17 12.13 -38.48
C ALA A 144 21.68 12.39 -38.41
N LYS A 145 22.21 13.32 -39.20
CA LYS A 145 23.64 13.71 -39.15
C LYS A 145 23.97 14.71 -38.06
N THR A 146 23.00 15.22 -37.34
CA THR A 146 23.24 16.10 -36.19
C THR A 146 23.69 15.33 -34.96
N ASN A 147 24.56 15.90 -34.12
CA ASN A 147 25.12 15.23 -32.95
C ASN A 147 24.07 14.88 -31.87
N ASN A 148 22.93 15.56 -31.87
CA ASN A 148 21.88 15.39 -30.86
C ASN A 148 20.75 14.46 -31.31
N VAL A 149 20.81 13.92 -32.54
CA VAL A 149 19.79 13.04 -33.07
C VAL A 149 20.19 11.57 -32.90
N LYS A 150 19.33 10.83 -32.25
CA LYS A 150 19.44 9.37 -32.13
C LYS A 150 18.53 8.69 -33.14
N THR A 151 19.10 7.83 -33.97
CA THR A 151 18.32 7.05 -34.93
C THR A 151 18.05 5.66 -34.37
N TYR A 152 16.79 5.28 -34.29
CA TYR A 152 16.38 3.96 -33.83
C TYR A 152 15.26 3.40 -34.71
N LYS A 153 15.48 2.22 -35.28
CA LYS A 153 14.54 1.55 -36.21
C LYS A 153 14.00 2.43 -37.35
N GLY A 154 14.87 3.28 -37.89
CA GLY A 154 14.51 4.18 -38.98
C GLY A 154 13.68 5.39 -38.58
N LYS A 155 13.57 5.69 -37.33
CA LYS A 155 12.99 6.95 -36.77
C LYS A 155 14.07 7.72 -36.03
N HIS A 156 13.90 9.04 -35.98
CA HIS A 156 14.84 9.95 -35.36
C HIS A 156 14.25 10.56 -34.10
N TYR A 157 15.09 10.72 -33.07
CA TYR A 157 14.68 11.22 -31.73
C TYR A 157 15.71 12.22 -31.22
N VAL A 158 15.21 13.26 -30.54
CA VAL A 158 16.02 14.32 -29.93
C VAL A 158 15.57 14.50 -28.50
N ASP A 159 16.50 14.45 -27.55
CA ASP A 159 16.23 14.81 -26.16
C ASP A 159 16.25 16.33 -26.01
N VAL A 160 15.11 16.90 -25.62
CA VAL A 160 14.94 18.34 -25.38
C VAL A 160 14.68 18.66 -23.89
N THR A 161 15.03 17.74 -22.99
CA THR A 161 14.87 17.94 -21.55
C THR A 161 15.57 19.21 -21.09
N ASP A 162 16.84 19.36 -21.44
CA ASP A 162 17.66 20.55 -21.17
C ASP A 162 17.75 21.49 -22.39
N GLY A 163 16.94 21.25 -23.40
CA GLY A 163 17.05 21.87 -24.71
C GLY A 163 18.10 21.20 -25.61
N ALA A 164 17.87 21.23 -26.91
CA ALA A 164 18.76 20.63 -27.89
C ALA A 164 18.94 21.48 -29.12
N ASP A 165 20.14 21.52 -29.65
CA ASP A 165 20.45 22.16 -30.91
C ASP A 165 20.30 21.17 -32.07
N VAL A 166 19.49 21.53 -33.06
CA VAL A 166 19.22 20.73 -34.24
C VAL A 166 19.51 21.54 -35.52
N TYR A 167 19.94 20.86 -36.55
CA TYR A 167 20.09 21.42 -37.88
C TYR A 167 19.82 20.36 -38.94
N ASP A 168 19.54 20.79 -40.15
CA ASP A 168 19.36 19.92 -41.31
C ASP A 168 20.62 19.87 -42.12
N HIS A 169 20.96 18.70 -42.69
CA HIS A 169 22.12 18.45 -43.55
C HIS A 169 21.65 18.05 -44.92
N ALA A 170 22.02 18.83 -45.95
CA ALA A 170 21.68 18.58 -47.33
C ALA A 170 22.87 18.01 -48.10
N GLU A 171 22.65 16.91 -48.81
CA GLU A 171 23.59 16.37 -49.84
C GLU A 171 23.06 16.68 -51.24
N ILE A 172 23.88 17.33 -52.05
CA ILE A 172 23.51 17.76 -53.39
C ILE A 172 24.22 16.92 -54.46
N THR A 173 23.44 16.20 -55.27
CA THR A 173 23.94 15.38 -56.38
C THR A 173 23.53 16.00 -57.71
N GLY A 174 24.42 15.98 -58.70
CA GLY A 174 24.22 16.58 -60.00
C GLY A 174 25.14 17.79 -60.24
N ASN A 175 25.00 18.46 -61.41
CA ASN A 175 25.71 19.70 -61.73
C ASN A 175 24.79 20.85 -61.33
N LEU A 176 25.27 21.73 -60.48
CA LEU A 176 24.49 22.87 -60.04
C LEU A 176 25.06 24.17 -60.68
N PRO A 177 24.30 24.87 -61.54
CA PRO A 177 24.73 26.15 -62.06
C PRO A 177 24.82 27.21 -60.96
N ALA A 178 25.65 28.20 -61.09
CA ALA A 178 25.74 29.33 -60.17
C ALA A 178 24.44 30.12 -60.10
N GLY A 179 24.14 30.71 -58.93
CA GLY A 179 23.01 31.63 -58.71
C GLY A 179 21.77 31.00 -58.10
N TYR A 180 21.82 29.74 -57.74
CA TYR A 180 20.78 29.09 -57.00
C TYR A 180 21.04 29.19 -55.47
N ARG A 181 19.98 29.07 -54.69
CA ARG A 181 20.00 29.18 -53.22
C ARG A 181 19.22 28.07 -52.59
N LEU A 182 19.68 27.64 -51.39
CA LEU A 182 19.00 26.65 -50.58
C LEU A 182 18.67 27.27 -49.22
N GLY A 183 17.40 27.31 -48.89
CA GLY A 183 16.84 27.71 -47.57
C GLY A 183 16.25 26.48 -46.86
N PHE A 184 16.07 26.62 -45.55
CA PHE A 184 15.48 25.56 -44.68
C PHE A 184 14.40 26.16 -43.81
N THR A 185 13.36 25.39 -43.58
CA THR A 185 12.32 25.73 -42.62
C THR A 185 12.04 24.50 -41.74
N LEU A 186 12.15 24.68 -40.43
CA LEU A 186 11.76 23.68 -39.44
C LEU A 186 10.28 23.87 -39.12
N TYR A 187 9.52 22.81 -39.27
CA TYR A 187 8.10 22.77 -38.92
C TYR A 187 7.88 21.89 -37.70
N LYS A 188 6.94 22.30 -36.82
CA LYS A 188 6.32 21.42 -35.85
C LYS A 188 5.05 20.82 -36.46
N GLU A 189 4.95 19.50 -36.42
CA GLU A 189 3.82 18.76 -37.00
C GLU A 189 2.53 19.03 -36.22
N GLY A 190 1.47 19.36 -36.93
CA GLY A 190 0.10 19.49 -36.41
C GLY A 190 -0.77 18.29 -36.83
N LYS A 191 -2.05 18.33 -36.50
CA LYS A 191 -3.00 17.24 -36.82
C LYS A 191 -3.18 17.01 -38.34
N SER A 192 -2.80 17.96 -39.16
CA SER A 192 -2.78 17.88 -40.61
C SER A 192 -1.67 18.79 -41.11
N GLU A 193 -1.19 18.57 -42.32
CA GLU A 193 -0.16 19.40 -42.96
C GLU A 193 -0.55 20.91 -43.00
N ALA A 194 -1.84 21.21 -43.16
CA ALA A 194 -2.33 22.57 -43.09
C ALA A 194 -2.30 23.21 -41.70
N ALA A 195 -2.14 22.40 -40.65
CA ALA A 195 -2.01 22.82 -39.24
C ALA A 195 -0.54 22.85 -38.78
N ASP A 196 0.42 22.52 -39.63
CA ASP A 196 1.83 22.57 -39.31
C ASP A 196 2.30 23.98 -39.06
N VAL A 197 3.16 24.18 -38.09
CA VAL A 197 3.63 25.51 -37.68
C VAL A 197 5.11 25.62 -38.00
N ALA A 198 5.49 26.60 -38.81
CA ALA A 198 6.90 26.96 -39.01
C ALA A 198 7.49 27.51 -37.70
N VAL A 199 8.47 26.78 -37.15
CA VAL A 199 9.15 27.14 -35.90
C VAL A 199 10.35 28.04 -36.17
N ALA A 200 11.08 27.72 -37.24
CA ALA A 200 12.23 28.51 -37.67
C ALA A 200 12.34 28.49 -39.19
N THR A 201 12.65 29.62 -39.75
CA THR A 201 12.97 29.77 -41.18
C THR A 201 14.39 30.30 -41.32
N ILE A 202 15.25 29.50 -41.94
CA ILE A 202 16.64 29.82 -42.21
C ILE A 202 16.75 30.47 -43.57
N PRO A 203 17.27 31.72 -43.67
CA PRO A 203 17.40 32.39 -44.93
C PRO A 203 18.21 31.57 -45.95
N PRO A 204 17.85 31.65 -47.26
CA PRO A 204 18.56 30.88 -48.29
C PRO A 204 20.04 31.26 -48.37
N THR A 205 20.89 30.24 -48.49
CA THR A 205 22.34 30.33 -48.70
C THR A 205 22.64 30.18 -50.19
N ASP A 206 23.53 31.03 -50.73
CA ASP A 206 23.97 30.93 -52.13
C ASP A 206 24.75 29.64 -52.38
N LEU A 207 24.36 28.90 -53.41
CA LEU A 207 25.01 27.68 -53.86
C LEU A 207 25.99 27.96 -55.02
N THR A 208 27.06 27.18 -55.06
CA THR A 208 28.06 27.19 -56.12
C THR A 208 28.12 25.84 -56.78
N GLU A 209 28.77 25.75 -57.94
CA GLU A 209 28.99 24.45 -58.57
C GLU A 209 29.76 23.44 -57.66
N ALA A 210 30.52 23.95 -56.68
CA ALA A 210 31.26 23.13 -55.73
C ALA A 210 30.42 22.71 -54.55
N SER A 211 29.22 23.25 -54.39
CA SER A 211 28.34 22.91 -53.22
C SER A 211 27.81 21.50 -53.39
N LYS A 212 28.31 20.57 -52.57
CA LYS A 212 27.90 19.16 -52.53
C LYS A 212 27.23 18.81 -51.22
N GLU A 213 27.48 19.56 -50.16
CA GLU A 213 26.90 19.44 -48.84
C GLU A 213 26.62 20.84 -48.27
N LEU A 214 25.56 21.00 -47.51
CA LEU A 214 25.20 22.24 -46.84
C LEU A 214 24.47 21.94 -45.55
N ASP A 215 24.94 22.49 -44.43
CA ASP A 215 24.25 22.48 -43.17
C ASP A 215 23.36 23.73 -43.04
N SER A 216 22.15 23.58 -42.51
CA SER A 216 21.35 24.71 -42.09
C SER A 216 21.98 25.39 -40.88
N ALA A 217 21.56 26.59 -40.55
CA ALA A 217 21.86 27.19 -39.26
C ALA A 217 21.16 26.39 -38.15
N THR A 218 21.84 26.32 -37.02
CA THR A 218 21.34 25.60 -35.82
C THR A 218 20.08 26.27 -35.26
N VAL A 219 19.10 25.47 -34.87
CA VAL A 219 17.90 25.87 -34.14
C VAL A 219 17.91 25.23 -32.78
N HIS A 220 17.75 26.03 -31.73
CA HIS A 220 17.64 25.54 -30.36
C HIS A 220 16.18 25.19 -30.05
N LEU A 221 15.90 23.91 -29.74
CA LEU A 221 14.59 23.38 -29.38
C LEU A 221 14.48 23.15 -27.88
N THR A 222 13.36 23.60 -27.31
CA THR A 222 12.99 23.35 -25.91
C THR A 222 11.62 22.70 -25.80
N GLU A 223 10.83 22.67 -26.85
CA GLU A 223 9.48 22.14 -26.83
C GLU A 223 9.41 20.71 -27.40
N PRO A 224 8.73 19.79 -26.74
CA PRO A 224 8.52 18.43 -27.28
C PRO A 224 7.52 18.45 -28.45
N GLY A 225 7.57 17.42 -29.28
CA GLY A 225 6.67 17.25 -30.41
C GLY A 225 7.34 16.55 -31.57
N THR A 226 6.61 16.34 -32.66
CA THR A 226 7.18 15.84 -33.92
C THR A 226 7.53 17.04 -34.79
N TYR A 227 8.75 17.03 -35.28
CA TYR A 227 9.30 18.09 -36.11
C TYR A 227 9.82 17.52 -37.41
N TYR A 228 9.87 18.34 -38.49
CA TYR A 228 10.49 17.97 -39.73
C TYR A 228 11.06 19.19 -40.45
N TRP A 229 12.11 18.97 -41.21
CA TRP A 229 12.69 20.00 -42.05
C TRP A 229 12.07 19.98 -43.44
N VAL A 230 12.04 21.16 -44.05
CA VAL A 230 11.66 21.36 -45.44
C VAL A 230 12.66 22.32 -46.00
N TYR A 231 13.33 21.90 -47.11
CA TYR A 231 14.16 22.84 -47.86
C TYR A 231 13.38 23.58 -48.91
N SER A 232 13.83 24.81 -49.23
CA SER A 232 13.37 25.60 -50.36
C SER A 232 14.56 25.86 -51.30
N PHE A 233 14.42 25.52 -52.58
CA PHE A 233 15.39 25.78 -53.61
C PHE A 233 14.90 26.91 -54.52
N SER A 234 15.64 27.99 -54.58
CA SER A 234 15.29 29.19 -55.36
C SER A 234 16.42 29.59 -56.32
N GLY A 235 16.05 30.15 -57.46
CA GLY A 235 17.01 30.76 -58.41
C GLY A 235 17.35 32.18 -58.04
N ALA A 236 18.54 32.65 -58.50
CA ALA A 236 18.85 34.07 -58.56
C ALA A 236 17.96 34.75 -59.60
N ASP A 237 17.81 36.04 -59.50
CA ASP A 237 17.18 36.88 -60.51
C ASP A 237 15.71 36.66 -60.85
N GLY A 238 14.96 36.08 -59.88
CA GLY A 238 13.51 35.92 -60.00
C GLY A 238 13.04 34.81 -60.92
N GLN A 239 13.90 33.78 -61.11
CA GLN A 239 13.52 32.57 -61.86
C GLN A 239 12.32 31.91 -61.20
N THR A 240 11.40 31.43 -62.04
CA THR A 240 10.18 30.70 -61.55
C THR A 240 10.00 29.40 -62.32
N TRP A 241 9.34 28.44 -61.70
CA TRP A 241 8.97 27.18 -62.31
C TRP A 241 7.44 27.10 -62.51
N ILE A 242 7.03 26.35 -63.54
CA ILE A 242 5.62 26.05 -63.77
C ILE A 242 5.43 24.52 -63.74
N ASP A 243 4.58 24.02 -62.87
CA ASP A 243 4.37 22.57 -62.70
C ASP A 243 3.12 22.09 -63.48
N GLY A 244 3.16 22.26 -64.80
CA GLY A 244 2.10 21.84 -65.70
C GLY A 244 1.20 22.98 -66.20
N ASP A 245 0.44 22.68 -67.28
CA ASP A 245 -0.45 23.65 -67.92
C ASP A 245 -1.46 24.26 -66.93
N GLY A 246 -1.49 25.58 -66.86
CA GLY A 246 -2.40 26.33 -66.00
C GLY A 246 -1.97 26.38 -64.54
N SER A 247 -0.81 25.86 -64.18
CA SER A 247 -0.25 25.96 -62.84
C SER A 247 0.27 27.40 -62.58
N PRO A 248 0.20 27.89 -61.32
CA PRO A 248 0.82 29.14 -60.92
C PRO A 248 2.35 29.06 -61.03
N GLU A 249 2.99 30.20 -61.25
CA GLU A 249 4.45 30.28 -61.20
C GLU A 249 4.96 30.03 -59.75
N LEU A 250 5.90 29.12 -59.58
CA LEU A 250 6.58 28.83 -58.37
C LEU A 250 7.88 29.65 -58.29
N LYS A 251 8.05 30.46 -57.27
CA LYS A 251 9.28 31.25 -57.02
C LYS A 251 10.40 30.39 -56.43
N GLU A 252 10.00 29.30 -55.80
CA GLU A 252 10.89 28.31 -55.16
C GLU A 252 10.31 26.91 -55.28
N LEU A 253 11.19 25.95 -55.32
CA LEU A 253 10.84 24.52 -55.27
C LEU A 253 10.99 24.05 -53.83
N ILE A 254 9.93 23.54 -53.26
CA ILE A 254 9.86 23.16 -51.84
C ILE A 254 9.90 21.61 -51.78
N SER A 255 10.71 21.03 -50.90
CA SER A 255 10.66 19.60 -50.63
C SER A 255 9.28 19.19 -50.10
N LYS A 256 8.99 17.90 -50.12
CA LYS A 256 7.77 17.38 -49.54
C LYS A 256 7.80 17.57 -48.02
N HIS A 257 6.64 17.85 -47.45
CA HIS A 257 6.47 17.87 -46.02
C HIS A 257 6.49 16.48 -45.42
N ARG A 258 6.92 16.33 -44.15
CA ARG A 258 6.84 15.11 -43.38
C ARG A 258 7.56 13.91 -44.00
N ILE A 259 8.72 14.14 -44.60
CA ILE A 259 9.58 13.07 -45.09
C ILE A 259 10.21 12.34 -43.90
N PRO A 260 10.17 10.99 -43.85
CA PRO A 260 10.67 10.24 -42.67
C PRO A 260 12.11 10.55 -42.28
N ASP A 261 13.00 10.72 -43.25
CA ASP A 261 14.43 10.99 -43.03
C ASP A 261 14.70 12.41 -42.51
N GLU A 262 13.74 13.30 -42.66
CA GLU A 262 13.79 14.70 -42.19
C GLU A 262 12.92 14.92 -40.96
N THR A 263 12.17 13.89 -40.53
CA THR A 263 11.26 13.93 -39.40
C THR A 263 11.90 13.36 -38.16
N PHE A 264 11.77 14.06 -37.04
CA PHE A 264 12.23 13.59 -35.74
C PHE A 264 11.24 13.88 -34.61
N ASN A 265 11.29 13.08 -33.58
CA ASN A 265 10.52 13.28 -32.37
C ASN A 265 11.40 13.97 -31.32
N ALA A 266 11.04 15.17 -30.93
CA ALA A 266 11.62 15.88 -29.80
C ALA A 266 10.90 15.44 -28.54
N VAL A 267 11.65 14.89 -27.60
CA VAL A 267 11.10 14.29 -26.38
C VAL A 267 11.72 14.97 -25.17
N ARG A 268 10.87 15.34 -24.21
CA ARG A 268 11.27 15.78 -22.87
C ARG A 268 10.93 14.70 -21.86
N VAL A 269 11.89 14.35 -21.03
CA VAL A 269 11.70 13.43 -19.90
C VAL A 269 12.01 14.20 -18.62
N THR A 270 11.06 14.27 -17.72
CA THR A 270 11.24 14.87 -16.40
C THR A 270 10.67 13.94 -15.36
N THR A 271 11.31 13.84 -14.22
CA THR A 271 10.85 12.96 -13.14
C THR A 271 10.55 13.75 -11.87
N THR A 272 9.70 13.17 -11.04
CA THR A 272 9.38 13.73 -9.73
C THR A 272 9.16 12.60 -8.76
N THR A 273 9.68 12.74 -7.55
CA THR A 273 9.43 11.81 -6.46
C THR A 273 8.73 12.49 -5.29
N ALA A 274 8.19 11.67 -4.36
CA ALA A 274 7.58 12.19 -3.14
C ALA A 274 8.60 13.02 -2.34
N LYS A 275 8.17 14.15 -1.78
CA LYS A 275 9.00 15.01 -0.93
C LYS A 275 9.50 14.28 0.31
N TRP A 276 8.60 13.49 0.88
CA TRP A 276 8.76 12.76 2.11
C TRP A 276 8.55 11.28 1.88
N THR A 277 9.40 10.47 2.49
CA THR A 277 9.29 9.01 2.52
C THR A 277 9.61 8.49 3.91
N SER A 278 9.39 7.22 4.14
CA SER A 278 9.73 6.58 5.41
C SER A 278 10.76 5.48 5.22
N LYS A 279 11.63 5.30 6.21
CA LYS A 279 12.53 4.13 6.28
C LYS A 279 11.76 2.83 6.16
N GLY A 280 12.26 1.90 5.34
CA GLY A 280 11.57 0.65 5.02
C GLY A 280 10.32 0.84 4.17
N GLY A 281 9.93 2.09 3.90
CA GLY A 281 8.83 2.42 3.01
C GLY A 281 9.21 2.27 1.54
N GLU A 282 8.20 2.20 0.71
CA GLU A 282 8.36 2.15 -0.73
C GLU A 282 8.17 3.55 -1.30
N THR A 283 9.04 3.93 -2.23
CA THR A 283 8.90 5.15 -3.02
C THR A 283 8.93 4.83 -4.49
N VAL A 284 8.35 5.69 -5.28
CA VAL A 284 8.40 5.65 -6.74
C VAL A 284 8.91 6.97 -7.26
N ASP A 285 9.56 6.91 -8.40
CA ASP A 285 9.81 8.08 -9.22
C ASP A 285 8.81 8.10 -10.37
N VAL A 286 8.23 9.25 -10.63
CA VAL A 286 7.21 9.43 -11.64
C VAL A 286 7.79 10.20 -12.81
N ALA A 287 8.03 9.48 -13.90
CA ALA A 287 8.50 10.09 -15.13
C ALA A 287 7.34 10.65 -15.95
N ARG A 288 7.44 11.93 -16.30
CA ARG A 288 6.59 12.60 -17.25
C ARG A 288 7.31 12.68 -18.59
N ILE A 289 6.78 11.99 -19.57
CA ILE A 289 7.31 11.91 -20.92
C ILE A 289 6.41 12.77 -21.82
N GLU A 290 6.99 13.78 -22.42
CA GLU A 290 6.33 14.66 -23.40
C GLU A 290 6.95 14.39 -24.77
N GLY A 291 6.13 14.10 -25.75
CA GLY A 291 6.55 13.61 -27.07
C GLY A 291 6.54 12.09 -27.12
N CYS A 292 7.02 11.53 -28.23
CA CYS A 292 6.91 10.12 -28.57
C CYS A 292 8.23 9.38 -28.49
N LEU A 293 8.27 8.35 -27.65
CA LEU A 293 9.38 7.38 -27.57
C LEU A 293 9.06 6.08 -28.32
N PRO A 294 10.08 5.29 -28.71
CA PRO A 294 9.88 3.95 -29.27
C PRO A 294 9.11 3.03 -28.31
N ASP A 295 8.24 2.16 -28.83
CA ASP A 295 7.42 1.24 -28.03
C ASP A 295 8.25 0.26 -27.17
N ASP A 296 9.44 -0.05 -27.63
CA ASP A 296 10.37 -0.96 -26.98
C ASP A 296 11.53 -0.26 -26.25
N ALA A 297 11.47 1.04 -26.10
CA ALA A 297 12.41 1.77 -25.26
C ALA A 297 12.33 1.25 -23.81
N THR A 298 13.47 1.24 -23.15
CA THR A 298 13.58 0.85 -21.76
C THR A 298 13.91 2.07 -20.89
N MET A 299 13.41 2.04 -19.66
CA MET A 299 13.74 3.03 -18.66
C MET A 299 14.30 2.34 -17.42
N ASN A 300 15.32 2.94 -16.82
CA ASN A 300 15.91 2.54 -15.56
C ASN A 300 15.87 3.71 -14.60
N PHE A 301 15.63 3.42 -13.33
CA PHE A 301 15.66 4.38 -12.25
C PHE A 301 16.69 3.93 -11.23
N GLU A 302 17.64 4.79 -10.92
CA GLU A 302 18.68 4.58 -9.93
C GLU A 302 18.37 5.43 -8.70
N LEU A 303 18.37 4.83 -7.54
CA LEU A 303 18.22 5.51 -6.26
C LEU A 303 19.62 5.69 -5.65
N HIS A 304 19.96 6.91 -5.29
CA HIS A 304 21.25 7.27 -4.73
C HIS A 304 21.12 7.89 -3.35
N ASP A 305 22.11 7.64 -2.48
CA ASP A 305 22.27 8.38 -1.23
C ASP A 305 22.66 9.84 -1.53
N TYR A 306 21.94 10.78 -0.93
CA TYR A 306 22.14 12.21 -1.23
C TYR A 306 23.50 12.73 -0.73
N GLN A 307 24.00 12.22 0.38
CA GLN A 307 25.28 12.67 0.98
C GLN A 307 26.46 12.13 0.21
N THR A 308 26.50 10.82 0.00
CA THR A 308 27.65 10.13 -0.59
C THR A 308 27.61 10.11 -2.11
N GLY A 309 26.45 10.15 -2.71
CA GLY A 309 26.23 9.92 -4.14
C GLY A 309 26.27 8.44 -4.55
N ASP A 310 26.40 7.53 -3.59
CA ASP A 310 26.46 6.11 -3.87
C ASP A 310 25.10 5.57 -4.32
N LYS A 311 25.10 4.71 -5.33
CA LYS A 311 23.90 4.02 -5.76
C LYS A 311 23.46 3.00 -4.70
N VAL A 312 22.25 3.19 -4.18
CA VAL A 312 21.64 2.36 -3.13
C VAL A 312 20.81 1.24 -3.74
N ALA A 313 20.05 1.58 -4.78
CA ALA A 313 19.19 0.64 -5.48
C ALA A 313 19.03 1.02 -6.95
N GLU A 314 18.61 0.07 -7.77
CA GLU A 314 18.19 0.30 -9.15
C GLU A 314 17.04 -0.63 -9.51
N THR A 315 16.15 -0.16 -10.37
CA THR A 315 15.00 -0.96 -10.82
C THR A 315 15.36 -1.93 -11.94
N GLY A 316 16.53 -1.74 -12.56
CA GLY A 316 16.94 -2.41 -13.79
C GLY A 316 16.15 -1.92 -14.99
N GLU A 317 16.68 -2.20 -16.18
CA GLU A 317 16.05 -1.80 -17.44
C GLU A 317 14.68 -2.44 -17.59
N THR A 318 13.65 -1.63 -17.58
CA THR A 318 12.25 -2.05 -17.75
C THR A 318 11.67 -1.43 -19.01
N SER A 319 11.01 -2.21 -19.85
CA SER A 319 10.37 -1.64 -21.06
C SER A 319 9.29 -0.65 -20.67
N LEU A 320 9.21 0.47 -21.35
CA LEU A 320 8.20 1.51 -21.13
C LEU A 320 6.78 0.94 -21.21
N ALA A 321 6.53 -0.02 -22.11
CA ALA A 321 5.23 -0.69 -22.20
C ALA A 321 4.82 -1.42 -20.91
N LYS A 322 5.77 -2.03 -20.18
CA LYS A 322 5.50 -2.64 -18.87
C LYS A 322 5.21 -1.60 -17.78
N LEU A 323 5.75 -0.40 -17.93
CA LEU A 323 5.48 0.73 -17.04
C LEU A 323 4.17 1.45 -17.39
N GLY A 324 3.45 0.98 -18.42
CA GLY A 324 2.15 1.53 -18.80
C GLY A 324 2.20 2.58 -19.90
N TYR A 325 3.39 2.88 -20.46
CA TYR A 325 3.54 3.74 -21.62
C TYR A 325 2.81 3.14 -22.84
N LYS A 326 2.05 3.94 -23.53
CA LYS A 326 1.31 3.52 -24.73
C LYS A 326 2.02 4.04 -25.97
N PRO A 327 2.00 3.26 -27.08
CA PRO A 327 2.46 3.77 -28.36
C PRO A 327 1.77 5.07 -28.71
N CYS A 328 2.54 6.04 -29.19
CA CYS A 328 1.96 7.31 -29.64
C CYS A 328 1.03 7.11 -30.83
N GLU A 329 -0.14 7.66 -30.74
CA GLU A 329 -0.98 7.95 -31.91
C GLU A 329 -0.42 9.23 -32.58
N GLN A 330 -0.55 9.42 -33.82
CA GLN A 330 0.17 10.29 -34.78
C GLN A 330 0.53 11.74 -34.42
N ASP A 331 0.20 12.27 -33.28
CA ASP A 331 0.26 13.73 -33.03
C ASP A 331 1.48 14.24 -32.22
N GLY A 332 2.37 13.39 -31.73
CA GLY A 332 3.66 13.80 -31.11
C GLY A 332 3.60 14.70 -29.87
N ASP A 333 2.46 15.28 -29.57
CA ASP A 333 2.23 16.18 -28.43
C ASP A 333 1.67 15.45 -27.19
N GLU A 334 1.72 14.10 -27.17
CA GLU A 334 1.20 13.32 -26.06
C GLU A 334 2.07 13.52 -24.81
N VAL A 335 1.38 13.72 -23.69
CA VAL A 335 1.99 13.71 -22.37
C VAL A 335 1.57 12.41 -21.69
N GLN A 336 2.55 11.59 -21.34
CA GLN A 336 2.32 10.34 -20.61
C GLN A 336 3.14 10.32 -19.33
N THR A 337 2.61 9.69 -18.31
CA THR A 337 3.33 9.44 -17.07
C THR A 337 3.52 7.95 -16.88
N VAL A 338 4.71 7.59 -16.45
CA VAL A 338 5.04 6.22 -16.04
C VAL A 338 5.67 6.26 -14.65
N GLU A 339 5.35 5.25 -13.86
CA GLU A 339 5.92 5.13 -12.51
C GLU A 339 7.06 4.09 -12.53
N SER A 340 8.12 4.37 -11.80
CA SER A 340 9.16 3.38 -11.56
C SER A 340 8.57 2.18 -10.81
N PRO A 341 9.13 0.99 -10.94
CA PRO A 341 8.97 -0.04 -9.92
C PRO A 341 9.30 0.55 -8.54
N LYS A 342 8.58 0.09 -7.53
CA LYS A 342 8.77 0.56 -6.15
C LYS A 342 10.18 0.25 -5.66
N ALA A 343 10.85 1.26 -5.13
CA ALA A 343 12.12 1.14 -4.45
C ALA A 343 11.90 1.22 -2.94
N THR A 344 12.52 0.31 -2.19
CA THR A 344 12.48 0.33 -0.72
C THR A 344 13.66 1.13 -0.19
N LEU A 345 13.39 2.08 0.69
CA LEU A 345 14.43 2.90 1.32
C LEU A 345 15.05 2.17 2.52
N PRO A 346 16.36 1.89 2.51
CA PRO A 346 16.97 1.03 3.51
C PRO A 346 17.18 1.70 4.88
N ASP A 347 17.29 3.02 4.90
CA ASP A 347 17.67 3.80 6.07
C ASP A 347 16.95 5.15 6.13
N THR A 348 17.38 6.05 7.02
CA THR A 348 16.87 7.40 7.19
C THR A 348 17.70 8.47 6.49
N ALA A 349 18.60 8.09 5.58
CA ALA A 349 19.33 9.04 4.76
C ALA A 349 18.38 9.73 3.75
N ASP A 350 18.76 10.90 3.32
CA ASP A 350 18.10 11.56 2.20
C ASP A 350 18.56 10.90 0.90
N HIS A 351 17.67 10.78 -0.06
CA HIS A 351 17.92 10.09 -1.34
C HIS A 351 17.52 10.94 -2.53
N TYR A 352 18.04 10.63 -3.71
CA TYR A 352 17.59 11.18 -4.98
C TYR A 352 17.55 10.09 -6.06
N PHE A 353 16.65 10.28 -7.04
CA PHE A 353 16.58 9.42 -8.20
C PHE A 353 17.40 9.99 -9.36
N VAL A 354 17.87 9.11 -10.23
CA VAL A 354 18.40 9.42 -11.54
C VAL A 354 17.78 8.43 -12.51
N GLU A 355 17.03 8.93 -13.47
CA GLU A 355 16.43 8.12 -14.52
C GLU A 355 17.34 8.05 -15.76
N SER A 356 17.15 7.01 -16.54
CA SER A 356 17.74 6.92 -17.87
C SER A 356 16.81 6.19 -18.83
N VAL A 357 16.78 6.65 -20.08
CA VAL A 357 16.03 6.03 -21.17
C VAL A 357 17.01 5.51 -22.22
N LYS A 358 16.80 4.27 -22.66
CA LYS A 358 17.63 3.62 -23.68
C LYS A 358 16.82 3.10 -24.86
N PHE A 359 17.43 3.14 -26.03
CA PHE A 359 16.99 2.50 -27.25
C PHE A 359 17.92 1.32 -27.57
N GLY A 360 17.49 0.12 -27.21
CA GLY A 360 18.39 -1.03 -27.24
C GLY A 360 19.53 -0.88 -26.23
N SER A 361 20.79 -0.78 -26.72
CA SER A 361 21.97 -0.55 -25.89
C SER A 361 22.34 0.92 -25.71
N ASP A 362 21.73 1.82 -26.49
CA ASP A 362 22.16 3.22 -26.59
C ASP A 362 21.36 4.09 -25.63
N GLU A 363 22.05 4.84 -24.80
CA GLU A 363 21.46 5.83 -23.92
C GLU A 363 20.92 7.00 -24.74
N PHE A 364 19.64 7.27 -24.57
CA PHE A 364 18.94 8.40 -25.17
C PHE A 364 18.85 9.59 -24.22
N HIS A 365 18.47 9.33 -22.98
CA HIS A 365 18.30 10.33 -21.93
C HIS A 365 18.90 9.83 -20.62
N ARG A 366 19.47 10.73 -19.84
CA ARG A 366 19.86 10.51 -18.44
C ARG A 366 19.62 11.78 -17.65
N GLY A 367 18.91 11.64 -16.52
CA GLY A 367 18.65 12.70 -15.57
C GLY A 367 19.93 13.21 -14.88
N ASN A 368 19.83 14.38 -14.28
CA ASN A 368 20.93 15.00 -13.56
C ASN A 368 20.95 14.55 -12.08
N ASP A 369 22.14 14.54 -11.47
CA ASP A 369 22.31 14.19 -10.06
C ASP A 369 21.74 15.28 -9.13
N LYS A 370 21.09 14.87 -8.04
CA LYS A 370 20.64 15.75 -6.94
C LYS A 370 19.67 16.86 -7.37
N VAL A 371 18.81 16.56 -8.31
CA VAL A 371 17.76 17.49 -8.72
C VAL A 371 16.73 17.61 -7.60
N SER A 372 16.31 18.84 -7.30
CA SER A 372 15.42 19.13 -6.16
C SER A 372 14.13 18.29 -6.17
N HIS A 373 13.40 18.26 -7.28
CA HIS A 373 12.13 17.53 -7.39
C HIS A 373 12.28 16.00 -7.52
N GLU A 374 13.50 15.51 -7.66
CA GLU A 374 13.86 14.08 -7.69
C GLU A 374 14.48 13.61 -6.37
N SER A 375 14.62 14.50 -5.42
CA SER A 375 15.16 14.21 -4.10
C SER A 375 14.04 13.98 -3.10
N THR A 376 14.25 13.04 -2.17
CA THR A 376 13.28 12.70 -1.12
C THR A 376 13.95 12.67 0.25
N ARG A 377 13.27 13.21 1.26
CA ARG A 377 13.68 13.10 2.65
C ARG A 377 13.09 11.85 3.26
N THR A 378 13.94 10.99 3.79
CA THR A 378 13.51 9.77 4.46
C THR A 378 13.41 10.01 5.96
N ILE A 379 12.20 9.89 6.50
CA ILE A 379 11.94 9.97 7.94
C ILE A 379 11.69 8.58 8.52
N ASP A 380 11.77 8.47 9.84
CA ASP A 380 11.28 7.31 10.56
C ASP A 380 10.56 7.74 11.84
N ALA A 381 9.67 6.88 12.29
CA ALA A 381 9.05 6.95 13.60
C ALA A 381 8.94 5.52 14.12
N THR A 382 9.54 5.29 15.27
CA THR A 382 9.41 4.04 16.03
C THR A 382 8.62 4.34 17.28
N THR A 383 7.64 3.55 17.57
CA THR A 383 6.76 3.76 18.72
C THR A 383 6.95 2.67 19.74
N ASP A 384 6.75 3.00 20.99
CA ASP A 384 6.67 2.06 22.07
C ASP A 384 5.55 2.41 23.05
N THR A 385 4.97 1.39 23.63
CA THR A 385 3.98 1.55 24.70
C THR A 385 4.20 0.49 25.76
N SER A 386 3.84 0.81 26.99
CA SER A 386 3.87 -0.19 28.06
C SER A 386 2.93 -1.35 27.72
N VAL A 387 3.20 -2.52 28.28
CA VAL A 387 2.71 -3.79 27.76
C VAL A 387 1.37 -4.20 28.30
N GLU A 388 1.09 -3.92 29.57
CA GLU A 388 -0.07 -4.41 30.28
C GLU A 388 -0.68 -3.33 31.16
N TYR A 389 -2.00 -3.19 31.07
CA TYR A 389 -2.78 -2.24 31.84
C TYR A 389 -4.07 -2.87 32.35
N THR A 390 -4.61 -2.32 33.43
CA THR A 390 -5.91 -2.71 33.91
C THR A 390 -7.02 -1.99 33.16
N LEU A 391 -8.16 -2.65 33.02
CA LEU A 391 -9.35 -2.03 32.44
C LEU A 391 -9.70 -0.73 33.21
N GLY A 392 -9.77 0.36 32.44
CA GLY A 392 -10.03 1.68 33.00
C GLY A 392 -8.81 2.60 33.10
N THR A 393 -7.61 2.12 32.75
CA THR A 393 -6.40 2.93 32.61
C THR A 393 -6.41 3.67 31.27
N ALA A 394 -5.98 4.93 31.27
CA ALA A 394 -5.69 5.66 30.04
C ALA A 394 -4.28 5.34 29.57
N VAL A 395 -4.11 5.07 28.29
CA VAL A 395 -2.86 4.66 27.66
C VAL A 395 -2.51 5.68 26.59
N ALA A 396 -1.26 6.14 26.54
CA ALA A 396 -0.68 6.94 25.47
C ALA A 396 0.37 6.12 24.74
N ASP A 397 0.65 6.49 23.51
CA ASP A 397 1.71 5.94 22.68
C ASP A 397 2.85 6.96 22.58
N HIS A 398 4.09 6.52 22.70
CA HIS A 398 5.27 7.34 22.57
C HIS A 398 6.00 7.02 21.27
N ALA A 399 6.41 8.03 20.54
CA ALA A 399 7.10 7.87 19.28
C ALA A 399 8.46 8.59 19.26
N ASP A 400 9.52 7.86 19.00
CA ASP A 400 10.82 8.37 18.63
C ASP A 400 10.84 8.76 17.16
N LEU A 401 11.25 9.97 16.85
CA LEU A 401 11.22 10.56 15.52
C LEU A 401 12.65 10.74 14.97
N LEU A 402 12.85 10.34 13.72
CA LEU A 402 14.12 10.48 13.04
C LEU A 402 13.97 11.33 11.77
N ASN A 403 14.91 12.26 11.58
CA ASN A 403 15.07 13.10 10.39
C ASN A 403 13.88 14.05 10.10
N ILE A 404 13.13 14.46 11.12
CA ILE A 404 12.08 15.48 10.98
C ILE A 404 12.72 16.84 10.75
N ARG A 405 12.92 17.26 9.51
CA ARG A 405 13.53 18.54 9.17
C ARG A 405 12.86 19.18 7.97
N TYR A 406 12.53 20.45 8.07
CA TYR A 406 12.00 21.28 6.99
C TYR A 406 13.08 22.22 6.49
N VAL A 407 12.83 22.86 5.35
CA VAL A 407 13.69 23.93 4.85
C VAL A 407 13.80 25.04 5.90
N GLY A 408 14.99 25.27 6.38
CA GLY A 408 15.28 26.36 7.29
C GLY A 408 15.12 27.73 6.60
N LYS A 409 15.12 28.82 7.39
CA LYS A 409 15.02 30.19 6.87
C LYS A 409 16.20 30.60 5.96
N ASP A 410 17.23 29.78 5.88
CA ASP A 410 18.42 29.93 5.05
C ASP A 410 18.27 29.24 3.67
N GLY A 411 17.16 28.53 3.42
CA GLY A 411 16.82 27.98 2.11
C GLY A 411 17.74 26.88 1.59
N LYS A 412 18.55 26.27 2.46
CA LYS A 412 19.48 25.21 2.07
C LYS A 412 19.01 23.86 2.58
N ASP A 413 18.35 23.13 1.73
CA ASP A 413 18.01 21.72 1.97
C ASP A 413 18.10 20.93 0.66
N ILE A 414 17.85 19.63 0.72
CA ILE A 414 17.81 18.74 -0.45
C ILE A 414 16.71 19.15 -1.45
N ARG A 415 15.66 19.79 -0.94
CA ARG A 415 14.54 20.35 -1.71
C ARG A 415 14.19 21.72 -1.14
N ASP A 416 13.86 22.63 -2.01
CA ASP A 416 13.41 23.99 -1.66
C ASP A 416 11.92 24.07 -1.29
N ASP A 417 11.16 23.02 -1.60
CA ASP A 417 9.73 22.87 -1.34
C ASP A 417 9.38 21.97 -0.13
N LEU A 418 10.37 21.56 0.69
CA LEU A 418 10.13 20.90 1.97
C LEU A 418 9.58 21.91 2.97
N THR A 419 8.28 22.03 3.01
CA THR A 419 7.56 22.90 3.95
C THR A 419 6.91 22.09 5.06
N GLY A 420 6.85 22.63 6.24
CA GLY A 420 6.23 22.01 7.40
C GLY A 420 5.00 22.76 7.89
N PRO A 421 4.37 22.32 8.97
CA PRO A 421 4.75 21.15 9.76
C PRO A 421 4.24 19.82 9.18
N LEU A 422 4.99 18.74 9.41
CA LEU A 422 4.42 17.40 9.38
C LEU A 422 3.47 17.26 10.58
N THR A 423 2.49 16.38 10.48
CA THR A 423 1.53 16.11 11.56
C THR A 423 1.49 14.62 11.89
N ALA A 424 1.48 14.30 13.20
CA ALA A 424 1.32 12.94 13.69
C ALA A 424 -0.12 12.73 14.23
N SER A 425 -0.71 11.62 13.90
CA SER A 425 -2.01 11.17 14.42
C SER A 425 -1.96 9.66 14.64
N TRP A 426 -2.83 9.15 15.53
CA TRP A 426 -2.85 7.74 15.88
C TRP A 426 -4.23 7.14 15.68
N GLU A 427 -4.23 5.90 15.25
CA GLU A 427 -5.42 5.06 15.27
C GLU A 427 -5.20 3.95 16.30
N LEU A 428 -6.17 3.77 17.19
CA LEU A 428 -6.16 2.68 18.15
C LEU A 428 -7.04 1.55 17.64
N TYR A 429 -6.48 0.37 17.60
CA TYR A 429 -7.16 -0.85 17.19
C TYR A 429 -7.25 -1.86 18.32
N ARG A 430 -8.35 -2.61 18.34
CA ARG A 430 -8.50 -3.83 19.13
C ARG A 430 -8.31 -5.03 18.23
N GLN A 431 -7.35 -5.88 18.57
CA GLN A 431 -7.00 -7.04 17.76
C GLN A 431 -8.11 -8.10 17.78
N ALA A 432 -8.53 -8.54 16.61
CA ALA A 432 -9.41 -9.69 16.44
C ALA A 432 -8.63 -11.00 16.61
N SER A 433 -9.36 -12.10 16.82
CA SER A 433 -8.75 -13.42 16.87
C SER A 433 -8.25 -13.87 15.50
N GLY A 434 -7.03 -14.43 15.45
CA GLY A 434 -6.36 -14.91 14.25
C GLY A 434 -5.38 -13.88 13.65
N ASP A 435 -4.70 -14.24 12.55
CA ASP A 435 -3.57 -13.46 12.02
C ASP A 435 -3.96 -12.37 11.02
N ASP A 436 -5.24 -12.25 10.69
CA ASP A 436 -5.75 -11.29 9.71
C ASP A 436 -6.06 -9.95 10.36
N ALA A 437 -5.12 -9.00 10.23
CA ALA A 437 -5.26 -7.65 10.79
C ALA A 437 -6.41 -6.84 10.15
N SER A 438 -6.90 -7.23 8.97
CA SER A 438 -8.03 -6.54 8.33
C SER A 438 -9.36 -6.71 9.08
N LYS A 439 -9.39 -7.63 10.04
CA LYS A 439 -10.54 -7.90 10.89
C LYS A 439 -10.50 -7.18 12.24
N ASP A 440 -9.43 -6.42 12.49
CA ASP A 440 -9.27 -5.68 13.73
C ASP A 440 -10.26 -4.53 13.80
N GLU A 441 -10.76 -4.30 14.99
CA GLU A 441 -11.72 -3.24 15.25
C GLU A 441 -11.00 -1.92 15.53
N LYS A 442 -11.24 -0.93 14.70
CA LYS A 442 -10.79 0.43 15.02
C LYS A 442 -11.63 1.00 16.15
N VAL A 443 -10.98 1.27 17.27
CA VAL A 443 -11.62 1.73 18.50
C VAL A 443 -11.70 3.26 18.55
N ALA A 444 -10.61 3.93 18.13
CA ALA A 444 -10.53 5.38 18.18
C ALA A 444 -9.59 5.96 17.13
N ASP A 445 -9.87 7.20 16.76
CA ASP A 445 -8.89 8.11 16.15
C ASP A 445 -8.39 9.03 17.28
N VAL A 446 -7.11 8.92 17.61
CA VAL A 446 -6.45 9.72 18.63
C VAL A 446 -5.66 10.82 17.93
N ASP A 447 -5.85 12.06 18.39
CA ASP A 447 -5.26 13.24 17.76
C ASP A 447 -5.54 13.33 16.26
N LYS A 448 -6.78 13.04 15.85
CA LYS A 448 -7.23 12.96 14.45
C LYS A 448 -6.94 14.20 13.62
N ASP A 449 -6.86 15.38 14.23
CA ASP A 449 -6.55 16.64 13.54
C ASP A 449 -5.04 16.84 13.36
N GLY A 450 -4.24 15.93 13.89
CA GLY A 450 -2.79 15.91 13.82
C GLY A 450 -2.11 16.77 14.87
N VAL A 451 -1.10 16.22 15.53
CA VAL A 451 -0.15 16.95 16.37
C VAL A 451 0.96 17.45 15.45
N ALA A 452 1.16 18.77 15.42
CA ALA A 452 2.21 19.35 14.59
C ALA A 452 3.60 18.96 15.14
N LEU A 453 4.46 18.48 14.22
CA LEU A 453 5.84 18.13 14.53
C LEU A 453 6.76 19.30 14.21
N GLU A 454 7.59 19.70 15.15
CA GLU A 454 8.56 20.78 14.96
C GLU A 454 9.80 20.28 14.19
N SER A 455 10.39 21.15 13.37
CA SER A 455 11.65 20.80 12.67
C SER A 455 12.77 20.52 13.69
N GLY A 456 13.33 19.32 13.62
CA GLY A 456 14.34 18.83 14.55
C GLY A 456 13.77 18.13 15.79
N GLN A 457 12.45 17.93 15.86
CA GLN A 457 11.83 17.18 16.93
C GLN A 457 12.22 15.70 16.87
N THR A 458 12.53 15.13 18.04
CA THR A 458 12.98 13.73 18.18
C THR A 458 11.98 12.81 18.86
N GLU A 459 10.95 13.36 19.51
CA GLU A 459 9.97 12.59 20.25
C GLU A 459 8.58 13.25 20.15
N VAL A 460 7.52 12.43 20.18
CA VAL A 460 6.13 12.90 20.28
C VAL A 460 5.29 11.87 21.02
N GLU A 461 4.32 12.31 21.80
CA GLU A 461 3.40 11.45 22.55
C GLU A 461 1.96 11.69 22.10
N SER A 462 1.17 10.62 21.99
CA SER A 462 -0.25 10.73 21.70
C SER A 462 -1.03 11.23 22.91
N SER A 463 -2.20 11.81 22.69
CA SER A 463 -3.16 12.03 23.75
C SER A 463 -3.57 10.68 24.37
N PRO A 464 -3.65 10.57 25.73
CA PRO A 464 -3.99 9.32 26.36
C PRO A 464 -5.44 8.91 26.06
N TYR A 465 -5.65 7.68 25.67
CA TYR A 465 -6.97 7.10 25.44
C TYR A 465 -7.29 6.00 26.44
N LYS A 466 -8.57 5.90 26.86
CA LYS A 466 -9.05 4.93 27.82
C LYS A 466 -9.92 3.88 27.14
N PRO A 467 -9.40 2.67 26.85
CA PRO A 467 -10.20 1.58 26.30
C PRO A 467 -11.34 1.14 27.25
N ASP A 468 -12.49 0.84 26.69
CA ASP A 468 -13.70 0.46 27.44
C ASP A 468 -13.87 -1.07 27.64
N GLY A 469 -13.01 -1.86 27.02
CA GLY A 469 -13.05 -3.32 27.07
C GLY A 469 -11.69 -3.98 27.25
N THR A 470 -11.70 -5.24 27.69
CA THR A 470 -10.49 -6.06 27.70
C THR A 470 -10.13 -6.50 26.30
N GLY A 471 -8.83 -6.60 25.99
CA GLY A 471 -8.38 -6.99 24.68
C GLY A 471 -6.88 -6.78 24.49
N LEU A 472 -6.37 -7.26 23.39
CA LEU A 472 -5.09 -6.86 22.83
C LEU A 472 -5.34 -5.65 21.95
N TYR A 473 -4.64 -4.59 22.20
CA TYR A 473 -4.74 -3.32 21.48
C TYR A 473 -3.40 -2.95 20.90
N TYR A 474 -3.40 -2.15 19.87
CA TYR A 474 -2.18 -1.55 19.33
C TYR A 474 -2.49 -0.19 18.70
N TYR A 475 -1.52 0.68 18.80
CA TYR A 475 -1.55 1.96 18.11
C TYR A 475 -0.99 1.80 16.69
N VAL A 476 -1.44 2.65 15.80
CA VAL A 476 -0.86 2.86 14.48
C VAL A 476 -0.65 4.34 14.30
N ILE A 477 0.59 4.79 14.39
CA ILE A 477 0.95 6.17 14.10
C ILE A 477 0.84 6.43 12.59
N THR A 478 0.39 7.63 12.25
CA THR A 478 0.39 8.13 10.86
C THR A 478 0.96 9.53 10.84
N ILE A 479 2.06 9.70 10.12
CA ILE A 479 2.67 11.01 9.85
C ILE A 479 2.24 11.46 8.46
N ARG A 480 1.74 12.70 8.36
CA ARG A 480 1.26 13.32 7.13
C ARG A 480 2.02 14.60 6.85
N ASP A 481 2.15 14.93 5.57
CA ASP A 481 2.70 16.20 5.13
C ASP A 481 1.64 17.33 5.16
N GLU A 482 2.05 18.52 4.70
CA GLU A 482 1.20 19.70 4.63
C GLU A 482 -0.01 19.57 3.70
N ASN A 483 0.00 18.62 2.78
CA ASN A 483 -1.11 18.33 1.86
C ASN A 483 -2.07 17.27 2.44
N GLY A 484 -1.69 16.63 3.55
CA GLY A 484 -2.40 15.52 4.15
C GLY A 484 -2.00 14.15 3.59
N ASP A 485 -0.99 14.09 2.73
CA ASP A 485 -0.48 12.84 2.20
C ASP A 485 0.29 12.05 3.28
N VAL A 486 0.11 10.74 3.26
CA VAL A 486 0.74 9.86 4.25
C VAL A 486 2.21 9.68 3.92
N VAL A 487 3.08 10.16 4.79
CA VAL A 487 4.53 9.97 4.69
C VAL A 487 4.96 8.67 5.38
N LYS A 488 4.51 8.47 6.62
CA LYS A 488 4.78 7.26 7.42
C LYS A 488 3.49 6.76 8.01
N ARG A 489 3.29 5.46 7.94
CA ARG A 489 2.26 4.75 8.68
C ARG A 489 2.90 3.55 9.37
N GLY A 490 2.67 3.42 10.67
CA GLY A 490 3.08 2.26 11.45
C GLY A 490 2.42 0.99 10.93
N ALA A 491 3.07 -0.14 11.15
CA ALA A 491 2.50 -1.43 10.80
C ALA A 491 1.39 -1.82 11.80
N ALA A 492 0.43 -2.61 11.34
CA ALA A 492 -0.56 -3.18 12.23
C ALA A 492 0.06 -4.27 13.11
N ARG A 493 -0.31 -4.29 14.38
CA ARG A 493 0.09 -5.31 15.35
C ARG A 493 1.59 -5.38 15.60
N GLU A 494 2.31 -4.26 15.47
CA GLU A 494 3.69 -4.19 15.90
C GLU A 494 3.80 -4.54 17.38
N PRO A 495 4.75 -5.42 17.77
CA PRO A 495 4.87 -5.83 19.16
C PRO A 495 5.17 -4.69 20.13
N SER A 496 6.00 -3.71 19.72
CA SER A 496 6.33 -2.52 20.52
C SER A 496 5.14 -1.58 20.74
N GLU A 497 4.20 -1.55 19.79
CA GLU A 497 3.00 -0.72 19.83
C GLU A 497 1.80 -1.45 20.44
N SER A 498 1.97 -2.72 20.79
CA SER A 498 0.89 -3.58 21.25
C SER A 498 0.84 -3.67 22.77
N PHE A 499 -0.32 -3.47 23.34
CA PHE A 499 -0.55 -3.55 24.76
C PHE A 499 -1.82 -4.36 25.11
N ARG A 500 -1.89 -4.81 26.34
CA ARG A 500 -2.97 -5.66 26.84
C ARG A 500 -3.81 -4.92 27.85
N ILE A 501 -5.12 -4.95 27.68
CA ILE A 501 -6.08 -4.51 28.69
C ILE A 501 -6.68 -5.74 29.32
N VAL A 502 -6.43 -5.95 30.61
CA VAL A 502 -6.94 -7.08 31.36
C VAL A 502 -7.86 -6.63 32.50
N LYS A 503 -8.81 -7.45 32.86
CA LYS A 503 -9.61 -7.32 34.07
C LYS A 503 -9.35 -8.54 34.93
N ALA A 504 -9.07 -8.32 36.19
CA ALA A 504 -8.98 -9.41 37.15
C ALA A 504 -9.88 -9.08 38.39
N GLU A 505 -10.52 -10.07 38.88
CA GLU A 505 -11.35 -10.04 40.08
C GLU A 505 -11.07 -11.30 40.85
N SER A 506 -11.03 -11.22 42.17
CA SER A 506 -10.85 -12.40 42.97
C SER A 506 -12.08 -12.72 43.83
N LYS A 507 -12.13 -13.95 44.25
CA LYS A 507 -13.19 -14.43 45.09
C LYS A 507 -12.71 -15.58 45.98
N THR A 508 -12.99 -15.43 47.26
CA THR A 508 -12.78 -16.48 48.24
C THR A 508 -14.10 -17.00 48.85
N ASP A 509 -14.04 -18.06 49.64
CA ASP A 509 -15.18 -18.56 50.38
C ASP A 509 -15.41 -17.69 51.60
N ARG A 510 -16.55 -16.99 51.68
CA ARG A 510 -16.82 -15.94 52.67
C ARG A 510 -16.89 -16.41 54.12
N VAL A 511 -17.32 -17.65 54.35
CA VAL A 511 -17.35 -18.29 55.66
C VAL A 511 -16.66 -19.62 55.58
N VAL A 512 -15.69 -19.84 56.44
CA VAL A 512 -14.89 -21.10 56.48
C VAL A 512 -14.86 -21.62 57.92
N SER A 513 -14.79 -22.92 58.09
CA SER A 513 -14.63 -23.53 59.41
C SER A 513 -13.20 -23.39 59.91
N GLU A 514 -13.03 -23.21 61.21
CA GLU A 514 -11.73 -23.23 61.87
C GLU A 514 -10.93 -24.46 61.45
N GLY A 515 -9.66 -24.28 61.05
CA GLY A 515 -8.75 -25.35 60.65
C GLY A 515 -8.99 -25.93 59.25
N THR A 516 -10.01 -25.42 58.49
CA THR A 516 -10.20 -25.81 57.09
C THR A 516 -9.34 -24.98 56.18
N LYS A 517 -8.93 -25.58 55.05
CA LYS A 517 -8.13 -24.88 54.01
C LYS A 517 -9.02 -23.96 53.21
N VAL A 518 -8.62 -22.71 53.07
CA VAL A 518 -9.24 -21.69 52.23
C VAL A 518 -8.24 -21.16 51.24
N ARG A 519 -8.70 -20.80 50.08
CA ARG A 519 -7.90 -20.16 49.03
C ARG A 519 -8.68 -19.05 48.34
N ASP A 520 -7.97 -18.13 47.83
CA ASP A 520 -8.52 -17.14 46.90
C ASP A 520 -8.49 -17.68 45.46
N ARG A 521 -9.38 -17.17 44.61
CA ARG A 521 -9.47 -17.55 43.19
C ARG A 521 -9.54 -16.28 42.37
N VAL A 522 -8.45 -15.96 41.68
CA VAL A 522 -8.38 -14.83 40.77
C VAL A 522 -8.94 -15.23 39.43
N THR A 523 -9.97 -14.54 38.99
CA THR A 523 -10.55 -14.70 37.64
C THR A 523 -9.99 -13.60 36.75
N ILE A 524 -9.24 -13.95 35.72
CA ILE A 524 -8.63 -13.02 34.76
C ILE A 524 -9.41 -13.10 33.45
N SER A 525 -9.78 -11.96 32.90
CA SER A 525 -10.42 -11.79 31.59
C SER A 525 -9.59 -10.85 30.74
N GLY A 526 -9.42 -11.19 29.47
CA GLY A 526 -8.57 -10.47 28.53
C GLY A 526 -7.23 -11.18 28.27
N PRO A 527 -6.44 -10.69 27.32
CA PRO A 527 -5.22 -11.34 26.83
C PRO A 527 -4.03 -11.14 27.77
N VAL A 528 -4.07 -11.75 28.95
CA VAL A 528 -2.92 -11.76 29.86
C VAL A 528 -1.74 -12.53 29.22
N ALA A 529 -0.50 -12.09 29.46
CA ALA A 529 0.68 -12.75 28.93
C ALA A 529 0.96 -14.08 29.67
N GLU A 530 1.50 -15.07 28.94
CA GLU A 530 2.14 -16.22 29.57
C GLU A 530 3.31 -15.74 30.44
N GLY A 531 3.43 -16.32 31.65
CA GLY A 531 4.44 -15.91 32.62
C GLY A 531 4.04 -14.70 33.49
N THR A 532 2.88 -14.08 33.28
CA THR A 532 2.34 -13.10 34.24
C THR A 532 2.24 -13.73 35.62
N MET A 533 2.80 -13.09 36.63
CA MET A 533 2.79 -13.56 37.99
C MET A 533 1.58 -13.07 38.74
N VAL A 534 0.81 -13.97 39.32
CA VAL A 534 -0.24 -13.68 40.28
C VAL A 534 0.32 -13.94 41.67
N SER A 535 0.37 -12.89 42.47
CA SER A 535 0.83 -12.96 43.86
C SER A 535 -0.30 -12.63 44.82
N TRP A 536 -0.19 -13.06 46.07
CA TRP A 536 -1.21 -12.83 47.12
C TRP A 536 -0.58 -12.39 48.41
N THR A 537 -1.29 -11.47 49.10
CA THR A 537 -1.02 -11.15 50.48
C THR A 537 -2.28 -11.47 51.31
N LEU A 538 -2.13 -12.34 52.28
CA LEU A 538 -3.18 -12.62 53.26
C LEU A 538 -3.09 -11.59 54.37
N MET A 539 -4.21 -10.88 54.62
CA MET A 539 -4.34 -9.85 55.62
C MET A 539 -5.34 -10.28 56.68
N LYS A 540 -5.06 -9.92 57.93
CA LYS A 540 -6.00 -10.06 59.06
C LYS A 540 -6.56 -8.69 59.42
N TYR A 541 -7.88 -8.62 59.59
CA TYR A 541 -8.57 -7.39 59.99
C TYR A 541 -8.06 -6.94 61.36
N GLY A 542 -7.67 -5.67 61.41
CA GLY A 542 -7.45 -4.94 62.66
C GLY A 542 -8.72 -4.20 63.10
N GLU A 543 -8.68 -3.54 64.26
CA GLU A 543 -9.79 -2.75 64.77
C GLU A 543 -9.87 -1.40 64.02
N GLY A 544 -11.00 -1.12 63.38
CA GLY A 544 -11.27 0.15 62.72
C GLY A 544 -10.87 0.19 61.23
N SER A 545 -9.95 1.09 60.81
CA SER A 545 -9.56 1.27 59.43
C SER A 545 -8.56 0.21 58.92
N ALA A 546 -8.42 0.11 57.60
CA ALA A 546 -7.49 -0.85 56.97
C ALA A 546 -6.01 -0.62 57.37
N ASP A 547 -5.65 0.54 57.84
CA ASP A 547 -4.29 0.85 58.29
C ASP A 547 -3.89 0.09 59.59
N THR A 548 -4.86 -0.51 60.30
CA THR A 548 -4.62 -1.37 61.47
C THR A 548 -4.48 -2.85 61.10
N ASP A 549 -4.70 -3.20 59.87
CA ASP A 549 -4.63 -4.57 59.38
C ASP A 549 -3.20 -5.07 59.39
N THR A 550 -3.07 -6.35 59.64
CA THR A 550 -1.75 -6.99 59.74
C THR A 550 -1.56 -8.01 58.61
N VAL A 551 -0.37 -8.01 58.03
CA VAL A 551 0.02 -9.06 57.10
C VAL A 551 0.18 -10.37 57.87
N VAL A 552 -0.53 -11.37 57.42
CA VAL A 552 -0.41 -12.75 57.94
C VAL A 552 0.66 -13.50 57.17
N LYS A 553 0.57 -13.43 55.88
CA LYS A 553 1.53 -14.09 54.96
C LYS A 553 1.53 -13.43 53.58
N ARG A 554 2.71 -13.37 52.97
CA ARG A 554 2.91 -12.98 51.56
C ARG A 554 3.25 -14.21 50.75
N TYR A 555 2.78 -14.22 49.50
CA TYR A 555 3.05 -15.25 48.49
C TYR A 555 3.49 -14.53 47.22
N ASP A 556 4.70 -13.96 47.32
CA ASP A 556 5.23 -13.07 46.25
C ASP A 556 6.13 -13.83 45.25
N THR A 557 6.51 -15.07 45.53
CA THR A 557 7.32 -15.90 44.67
C THR A 557 6.64 -17.24 44.40
N PRO A 558 6.97 -17.93 43.29
CA PRO A 558 6.47 -19.29 43.04
C PRO A 558 6.83 -20.30 44.16
N ALA A 559 8.00 -20.11 44.82
CA ALA A 559 8.40 -20.92 45.93
C ALA A 559 7.52 -20.72 47.18
N ASP A 560 6.96 -19.52 47.36
CA ASP A 560 6.05 -19.17 48.44
C ASP A 560 4.59 -19.44 48.12
N GLY A 561 4.28 -19.65 46.82
CA GLY A 561 2.91 -19.94 46.39
C GLY A 561 2.31 -18.94 45.39
N ALA A 562 3.07 -17.95 44.89
CA ALA A 562 2.65 -17.18 43.73
C ALA A 562 2.52 -18.11 42.49
N VAL A 563 1.67 -17.77 41.56
CA VAL A 563 1.38 -18.63 40.41
C VAL A 563 1.70 -17.89 39.11
N LEU A 564 2.49 -18.49 38.22
CA LEU A 564 2.70 -18.01 36.88
C LEU A 564 1.57 -18.50 35.98
N VAL A 565 1.02 -17.56 35.22
CA VAL A 565 0.00 -17.84 34.19
C VAL A 565 0.61 -18.69 33.09
N THR A 566 0.06 -19.86 32.86
CA THR A 566 0.52 -20.78 31.80
C THR A 566 -0.03 -20.38 30.44
N ALA A 567 0.61 -20.84 29.34
CA ALA A 567 0.13 -20.62 27.97
C ALA A 567 -1.34 -21.03 27.78
N LYS A 568 -1.76 -22.13 28.41
CA LYS A 568 -3.17 -22.57 28.36
C LYS A 568 -4.11 -21.58 29.03
N GLN A 569 -3.75 -21.13 30.23
CA GLN A 569 -4.55 -20.17 31.01
C GLN A 569 -4.62 -18.79 30.30
N ALA A 570 -3.49 -18.33 29.71
CA ALA A 570 -3.46 -17.13 28.90
C ALA A 570 -4.40 -17.22 27.68
N ALA A 571 -4.38 -18.36 26.97
CA ALA A 571 -5.28 -18.61 25.86
C ALA A 571 -6.76 -18.71 26.27
N GLU A 572 -7.07 -19.23 27.45
CA GLU A 572 -8.42 -19.27 28.00
C GLU A 572 -8.91 -17.87 28.40
N ALA A 573 -8.07 -17.08 29.07
CA ALA A 573 -8.37 -15.70 29.47
C ALA A 573 -8.64 -14.80 28.26
N ALA A 574 -7.84 -14.95 27.18
CA ALA A 574 -8.02 -14.19 25.94
C ALA A 574 -9.34 -14.52 25.24
N LYS A 575 -9.83 -15.76 25.31
CA LYS A 575 -11.12 -16.15 24.72
C LYS A 575 -12.32 -15.75 25.55
N SER A 576 -12.19 -15.77 26.87
CA SER A 576 -13.27 -15.47 27.81
C SER A 576 -12.71 -15.11 29.17
N LYS A 577 -12.34 -16.12 29.97
CA LYS A 577 -11.75 -15.98 31.29
C LYS A 577 -11.01 -17.24 31.70
N THR A 578 -10.05 -17.08 32.58
CA THR A 578 -9.38 -18.18 33.28
C THR A 578 -9.46 -17.95 34.78
N VAL A 579 -9.33 -19.03 35.55
CA VAL A 579 -9.31 -18.97 37.01
C VAL A 579 -7.98 -19.46 37.50
N ILE A 580 -7.29 -18.64 38.27
CA ILE A 580 -6.03 -18.97 38.93
C ILE A 580 -6.34 -19.21 40.39
N ASN A 581 -6.02 -20.42 40.88
CA ASN A 581 -6.19 -20.77 42.27
C ASN A 581 -4.97 -20.27 43.05
N GLY A 582 -5.23 -19.49 44.08
CA GLY A 582 -4.23 -19.04 45.01
C GLY A 582 -3.73 -20.15 45.95
N PRO A 583 -2.72 -19.85 46.77
CA PRO A 583 -2.19 -20.75 47.77
C PRO A 583 -3.27 -21.08 48.80
N GLU A 584 -3.13 -22.26 49.43
CA GLU A 584 -3.98 -22.69 50.53
C GLU A 584 -3.49 -22.05 51.85
N PHE A 585 -4.41 -21.46 52.59
CA PHE A 585 -4.24 -21.05 53.96
C PHE A 585 -5.11 -21.94 54.86
N GLU A 586 -4.54 -22.46 55.89
CA GLU A 586 -5.32 -23.20 56.91
C GLU A 586 -6.03 -22.17 57.81
N GLY A 587 -7.39 -22.13 57.76
CA GLY A 587 -8.18 -21.09 58.35
C GLY A 587 -7.81 -20.83 59.81
N GLY A 588 -7.85 -19.57 60.14
CA GLY A 588 -7.51 -19.08 61.49
C GLY A 588 -8.44 -19.56 62.57
N LYS A 589 -8.39 -18.92 63.74
CA LYS A 589 -9.29 -19.22 64.84
C LYS A 589 -10.68 -18.70 64.61
N ALA A 590 -11.69 -19.40 65.16
CA ALA A 590 -13.04 -18.91 65.08
C ALA A 590 -13.17 -17.48 65.67
N GLY A 591 -13.87 -16.59 64.97
CA GLY A 591 -14.00 -15.18 65.29
C GLY A 591 -12.96 -14.26 64.70
N GLU A 592 -11.98 -14.79 63.96
CA GLU A 592 -11.01 -13.99 63.23
C GLU A 592 -11.47 -13.80 61.81
N ASN A 593 -11.27 -12.57 61.25
CA ASN A 593 -11.64 -12.20 59.89
C ASN A 593 -10.38 -11.87 59.11
N TYR A 594 -10.38 -12.32 57.88
CA TYR A 594 -9.24 -12.18 56.95
C TYR A 594 -9.70 -11.71 55.59
N TYR A 595 -8.75 -11.20 54.79
CA TYR A 595 -8.97 -10.93 53.37
C TYR A 595 -7.70 -11.15 52.59
N TRP A 596 -7.89 -11.43 51.30
CA TRP A 596 -6.83 -11.54 50.37
C TRP A 596 -6.64 -10.23 49.61
N VAL A 597 -5.40 -9.91 49.24
CA VAL A 597 -5.02 -8.89 48.27
C VAL A 597 -4.19 -9.59 47.23
N PHE A 598 -4.63 -9.59 45.99
CA PHE A 598 -3.84 -10.11 44.88
C PHE A 598 -3.17 -9.00 44.08
N SER A 599 -2.12 -9.34 43.37
CA SER A 599 -1.44 -8.47 42.42
C SER A 599 -1.07 -9.23 41.16
N LEU A 600 -1.05 -8.55 40.03
CA LEU A 600 -0.57 -9.02 38.74
C LEU A 600 0.68 -8.27 38.37
N SER A 601 1.72 -9.00 37.93
CA SER A 601 2.98 -8.43 37.47
C SER A 601 3.34 -9.00 36.09
N SER A 602 3.74 -8.15 35.16
CA SER A 602 4.16 -8.54 33.83
C SER A 602 5.39 -9.45 33.87
N PRO A 603 5.54 -10.41 32.94
CA PRO A 603 6.77 -11.15 32.80
C PRO A 603 7.92 -10.23 32.38
N ALA A 604 9.12 -10.58 32.81
CA ALA A 604 10.34 -9.90 32.36
C ALA A 604 10.47 -9.95 30.84
N ARG A 605 11.03 -8.89 30.25
CA ARG A 605 11.24 -8.78 28.82
C ARG A 605 12.72 -8.77 28.46
N ASP A 606 13.01 -9.21 27.26
CA ASP A 606 14.31 -9.03 26.63
C ASP A 606 14.53 -7.55 26.28
N GLY A 607 15.67 -6.99 26.70
CA GLY A 607 15.97 -5.57 26.53
C GLY A 607 16.25 -5.15 25.07
N GLU A 608 16.54 -6.12 24.17
CA GLU A 608 16.79 -5.83 22.76
C GLU A 608 15.56 -6.04 21.87
N THR A 609 14.75 -7.06 22.17
CA THR A 609 13.62 -7.45 21.32
C THR A 609 12.27 -7.00 21.88
N GLY A 610 12.19 -6.59 23.15
CA GLY A 610 10.93 -6.28 23.82
C GLY A 610 10.00 -7.49 24.01
N GLU A 611 10.42 -8.68 23.61
CA GLU A 611 9.64 -9.92 23.74
C GLU A 611 9.63 -10.41 25.20
N PRO A 612 8.49 -10.96 25.70
CA PRO A 612 8.46 -11.57 27.01
C PRO A 612 9.48 -12.70 27.10
N LEU A 613 10.35 -12.65 28.11
CA LEU A 613 11.27 -13.73 28.39
C LEU A 613 10.44 -14.98 28.76
N LYS A 614 10.49 -15.99 27.94
CA LYS A 614 9.86 -17.29 28.25
C LYS A 614 10.54 -17.88 29.47
N PRO A 615 9.81 -18.35 30.47
CA PRO A 615 10.41 -19.07 31.59
C PRO A 615 11.20 -20.26 31.02
N LYS A 616 12.51 -20.21 31.10
CA LYS A 616 13.32 -21.39 30.90
C LYS A 616 12.98 -22.33 32.02
N ASP A 617 12.35 -23.46 31.70
CA ASP A 617 11.98 -24.58 32.57
C ASP A 617 11.77 -24.25 34.07
N ALA A 618 10.64 -24.64 34.62
CA ALA A 618 10.18 -24.33 36.00
C ALA A 618 11.21 -24.51 37.13
N ALA A 619 12.41 -24.99 36.83
CA ALA A 619 13.50 -25.16 37.75
C ALA A 619 14.40 -23.93 37.97
N ASP A 620 14.33 -22.92 37.06
CA ASP A 620 15.25 -21.76 37.13
C ASP A 620 14.56 -20.43 37.53
N THR A 621 13.28 -20.48 37.89
CA THR A 621 12.50 -19.31 38.33
C THR A 621 12.97 -18.73 39.67
N SER A 622 13.86 -19.39 40.39
CA SER A 622 14.37 -18.88 41.66
C SER A 622 15.22 -17.62 41.53
N HIS A 623 15.84 -17.39 40.35
CA HIS A 623 16.66 -16.21 40.12
C HIS A 623 15.84 -14.99 39.67
N LEU A 624 14.74 -15.22 38.96
CA LEU A 624 13.85 -14.14 38.49
C LEU A 624 13.06 -13.50 39.63
N ALA A 625 12.66 -14.30 40.61
CA ALA A 625 11.85 -13.82 41.71
C ALA A 625 12.64 -13.07 42.80
N ALA A 626 13.89 -13.42 43.01
CA ALA A 626 14.69 -12.76 44.01
C ALA A 626 15.11 -11.33 43.65
N ASN A 627 15.37 -11.09 42.33
CA ASN A 627 15.77 -9.78 41.85
C ASN A 627 14.59 -8.80 41.67
N SER A 628 13.39 -9.33 41.45
CA SER A 628 12.20 -8.48 41.20
C SER A 628 11.58 -7.90 42.47
N ILE A 629 11.81 -8.46 43.62
CA ILE A 629 11.26 -7.99 44.88
C ILE A 629 12.21 -7.01 45.58
N ALA A 630 13.53 -7.15 45.36
CA ALA A 630 14.52 -6.24 45.92
C ALA A 630 14.48 -4.83 45.25
N ALA A 631 13.98 -4.74 44.06
CA ALA A 631 13.90 -3.45 43.33
C ALA A 631 12.73 -2.54 43.77
N ILE A 632 11.76 -3.05 44.51
CA ILE A 632 10.58 -2.28 44.94
C ILE A 632 10.82 -1.51 46.27
N ASP A 633 11.78 -1.91 47.11
CA ASP A 633 12.07 -1.32 48.41
C ASP A 633 13.45 -0.66 48.57
N ALA A 634 14.25 -0.60 47.50
CA ALA A 634 15.59 0.02 47.61
C ALA A 634 15.59 1.43 46.98
N GLU A 635 15.56 2.47 47.79
CA GLU A 635 16.26 3.71 47.51
C GLU A 635 17.73 3.35 47.33
N VAL A 636 18.23 3.42 46.08
CA VAL A 636 19.61 3.09 45.78
C VAL A 636 20.48 4.32 45.80
N ASP A 637 21.36 4.36 46.77
CA ASP A 637 22.61 5.10 46.64
C ASP A 637 23.72 4.16 46.09
N GLY A 638 24.26 4.53 44.93
CA GLY A 638 25.65 4.27 44.55
C GLY A 638 26.03 2.99 43.81
N ASP A 639 26.32 3.15 42.51
CA ASP A 639 27.29 2.45 41.68
C ASP A 639 27.34 0.91 41.66
N GLY A 640 26.70 0.33 40.66
CA GLY A 640 26.87 -1.07 40.27
C GLY A 640 25.78 -1.49 39.27
N GLN A 641 26.05 -1.36 37.96
CA GLN A 641 25.17 -1.82 36.90
C GLN A 641 25.01 -3.32 36.91
N GLU A 642 23.88 -3.82 37.39
CA GLU A 642 23.32 -5.10 36.97
C GLU A 642 22.09 -4.82 36.09
N PRO A 643 21.81 -5.64 35.08
CA PRO A 643 20.67 -5.42 34.22
C PRO A 643 19.38 -5.51 35.05
N GLN A 644 18.66 -4.40 35.20
CA GLN A 644 17.37 -4.35 35.85
C GLN A 644 16.37 -5.08 34.95
N VAL A 645 15.91 -6.23 35.40
CA VAL A 645 14.74 -6.88 34.82
C VAL A 645 13.51 -6.19 35.41
N ASP A 646 12.94 -5.23 34.68
CA ASP A 646 11.75 -4.51 35.12
C ASP A 646 10.52 -5.43 35.08
N ILE A 647 10.18 -6.02 36.23
CA ILE A 647 8.85 -6.62 36.44
C ILE A 647 7.90 -5.52 36.87
N GLN A 648 7.08 -5.10 35.95
CA GLN A 648 6.10 -4.04 36.21
C GLN A 648 4.84 -4.63 36.84
N ARG A 649 4.56 -4.23 38.10
CA ARG A 649 3.26 -4.50 38.72
C ARG A 649 2.22 -3.56 38.09
N PHE A 650 1.30 -4.11 37.34
CA PHE A 650 0.28 -3.32 36.63
C PHE A 650 -1.09 -3.36 37.30
N MET A 651 -1.31 -4.26 38.27
CA MET A 651 -2.56 -4.34 39.03
C MET A 651 -2.30 -4.75 40.49
N THR A 652 -2.92 -4.05 41.40
CA THR A 652 -3.05 -4.43 42.81
C THR A 652 -4.48 -4.18 43.22
N ASP A 653 -5.09 -5.16 43.87
CA ASP A 653 -6.47 -5.03 44.37
C ASP A 653 -6.56 -4.14 45.62
N ARG A 654 -7.79 -3.77 45.96
CA ARG A 654 -8.08 -2.92 47.12
C ARG A 654 -8.10 -3.77 48.39
N SER A 655 -7.79 -3.16 49.54
CA SER A 655 -7.94 -3.80 50.80
C SER A 655 -9.42 -3.91 51.21
N ARG A 656 -9.75 -5.00 51.94
CA ARG A 656 -11.09 -5.27 52.50
C ARG A 656 -12.20 -5.36 51.45
N VAL A 657 -11.92 -5.92 50.26
CA VAL A 657 -12.96 -6.22 49.27
C VAL A 657 -13.85 -7.35 49.82
N GLU A 658 -15.17 -7.19 49.77
CA GLU A 658 -16.11 -8.13 50.35
C GLU A 658 -15.98 -9.56 49.79
N ASP A 659 -15.81 -9.69 48.47
CA ASP A 659 -15.68 -11.00 47.82
C ASP A 659 -14.34 -11.68 48.07
N GLU A 660 -13.36 -10.99 48.60
CA GLU A 660 -12.03 -11.45 48.96
C GLU A 660 -11.85 -11.65 50.47
N SER A 661 -12.89 -11.32 51.24
CA SER A 661 -12.91 -11.43 52.69
C SER A 661 -13.56 -12.73 53.13
N PHE A 662 -13.04 -13.30 54.20
CA PHE A 662 -13.65 -14.49 54.84
C PHE A 662 -13.61 -14.42 56.35
N ASN A 663 -14.65 -14.96 56.92
CA ASN A 663 -14.82 -15.11 58.38
C ASN A 663 -14.58 -16.56 58.78
N THR A 664 -13.79 -16.78 59.81
CA THR A 664 -13.56 -18.11 60.34
C THR A 664 -14.59 -18.39 61.42
N VAL A 665 -15.36 -19.44 61.28
CA VAL A 665 -16.42 -19.84 62.20
C VAL A 665 -16.14 -21.22 62.80
N LYS A 666 -16.73 -21.45 63.95
CA LYS A 666 -16.85 -22.76 64.51
C LYS A 666 -18.30 -22.97 64.90
N VAL A 667 -18.86 -24.11 64.55
CA VAL A 667 -20.22 -24.49 64.93
C VAL A 667 -20.10 -25.64 65.91
N THR A 668 -20.76 -25.52 66.97
CA THR A 668 -20.95 -26.61 67.96
C THR A 668 -22.41 -26.67 68.31
N THR A 669 -22.92 -27.79 68.72
CA THR A 669 -24.34 -27.89 69.03
C THR A 669 -24.54 -28.34 70.47
N MET A 670 -25.77 -28.13 70.97
CA MET A 670 -26.17 -28.57 72.31
C MET A 670 -27.62 -29.04 72.26
N ALA A 671 -27.81 -30.29 72.53
CA ALA A 671 -29.16 -30.87 72.62
C ALA A 671 -29.97 -30.22 73.73
N SER A 672 -31.24 -29.96 73.50
CA SER A 672 -32.17 -29.33 74.43
C SER A 672 -32.43 -30.19 75.70
N SER A 673 -32.12 -31.49 75.64
CA SER A 673 -32.15 -32.44 76.76
C SER A 673 -31.17 -33.58 76.44
N HIS A 674 -30.43 -33.98 77.45
CA HIS A 674 -29.55 -35.15 77.40
C HIS A 674 -30.28 -36.47 77.80
N ASP A 675 -31.46 -36.38 78.45
CA ASP A 675 -32.33 -37.48 78.84
C ASP A 675 -33.74 -37.21 78.30
N ALA A 676 -34.32 -38.11 77.57
CA ALA A 676 -35.69 -38.01 77.06
C ALA A 676 -36.41 -39.36 77.16
N THR A 677 -37.75 -39.28 77.17
CA THR A 677 -38.60 -40.48 77.15
C THR A 677 -39.28 -40.58 75.76
N VAL A 678 -39.50 -41.80 75.28
CA VAL A 678 -40.23 -41.99 74.00
C VAL A 678 -41.56 -41.20 74.07
N GLY A 679 -41.74 -40.29 73.13
CA GLY A 679 -42.86 -39.34 72.97
C GLY A 679 -42.49 -37.89 73.39
N ASP A 680 -41.37 -37.66 74.03
CA ASP A 680 -40.87 -36.30 74.28
C ASP A 680 -40.41 -35.60 73.03
N LYS A 681 -40.41 -34.30 73.11
CA LYS A 681 -39.90 -33.46 72.05
C LYS A 681 -38.48 -32.98 72.42
N VAL A 682 -37.55 -33.10 71.51
CA VAL A 682 -36.18 -32.63 71.59
C VAL A 682 -35.84 -31.79 70.38
N HIS A 683 -34.96 -30.86 70.57
CA HIS A 683 -34.35 -30.11 69.54
C HIS A 683 -32.83 -29.95 69.80
N ASP A 684 -32.08 -29.48 68.81
CA ASP A 684 -30.72 -29.17 68.97
C ASP A 684 -30.48 -27.69 68.65
N THR A 685 -29.54 -27.04 69.32
CA THR A 685 -29.18 -25.65 69.09
C THR A 685 -27.77 -25.57 68.59
N ALA A 686 -27.61 -25.15 67.37
CA ALA A 686 -26.27 -24.82 66.78
C ALA A 686 -25.78 -23.48 67.39
N ILE A 687 -24.61 -23.49 67.98
CA ILE A 687 -23.91 -22.36 68.58
C ILE A 687 -22.80 -22.01 67.62
N ILE A 688 -22.87 -20.79 67.07
CA ILE A 688 -21.92 -20.30 66.06
C ILE A 688 -20.95 -19.32 66.73
N THR A 689 -19.65 -19.66 66.71
CA THR A 689 -18.56 -18.78 67.11
C THR A 689 -17.96 -18.19 65.84
N GLY A 690 -17.84 -16.88 65.76
CA GLY A 690 -17.45 -16.17 64.56
C GLY A 690 -18.68 -15.55 63.91
N ASP A 691 -18.46 -14.85 62.78
CA ASP A 691 -19.50 -14.04 62.14
C ASP A 691 -19.95 -14.65 60.79
N ILE A 692 -21.26 -14.75 60.64
CA ILE A 692 -21.89 -15.10 59.34
C ILE A 692 -22.49 -13.80 58.80
N PRO A 693 -21.89 -13.26 57.70
CA PRO A 693 -22.10 -11.89 57.30
C PRO A 693 -23.43 -11.65 56.59
N ASN A 694 -24.12 -12.70 56.13
CA ASN A 694 -25.40 -12.59 55.43
C ASN A 694 -26.27 -13.81 55.57
N ASP A 695 -27.55 -13.73 55.16
CA ASP A 695 -28.55 -14.80 55.24
C ASP A 695 -28.36 -15.95 54.20
N GLY A 696 -27.21 -15.98 53.54
CA GLY A 696 -26.90 -17.00 52.52
C GLY A 696 -26.55 -18.37 53.04
N TYR A 697 -26.69 -18.62 54.35
CA TYR A 697 -26.31 -19.88 55.02
C TYR A 697 -27.49 -20.52 55.69
N CYS A 698 -27.41 -21.83 55.89
CA CYS A 698 -28.37 -22.56 56.66
C CYS A 698 -27.73 -23.75 57.36
N VAL A 699 -28.32 -24.18 58.44
CA VAL A 699 -27.93 -25.37 59.21
C VAL A 699 -28.96 -26.47 59.03
N SER A 700 -28.59 -27.66 58.64
CA SER A 700 -29.37 -28.86 58.71
C SER A 700 -28.88 -29.70 59.88
N PHE A 701 -29.83 -30.30 60.56
CA PHE A 701 -29.57 -31.14 61.74
C PHE A 701 -29.91 -32.59 61.39
N GLU A 702 -28.90 -33.45 61.43
CA GLU A 702 -29.05 -34.89 61.28
C GLU A 702 -29.24 -35.55 62.64
N TYR A 703 -30.27 -36.40 62.83
CA TYR A 703 -30.55 -37.11 64.05
C TYR A 703 -30.21 -38.59 63.91
N TRP A 704 -29.18 -39.00 64.58
CA TRP A 704 -28.61 -40.35 64.48
C TRP A 704 -28.96 -41.22 65.71
N LYS A 705 -29.17 -42.51 65.45
CA LYS A 705 -29.21 -43.53 66.53
C LYS A 705 -27.87 -44.18 66.60
N ARG A 706 -27.26 -44.21 67.80
CA ARG A 706 -26.04 -44.84 68.07
C ARG A 706 -26.25 -46.36 68.11
N ASN A 707 -25.39 -47.10 67.35
CA ASN A 707 -25.29 -48.56 67.44
C ASN A 707 -23.95 -48.93 68.06
N ASP A 708 -23.86 -50.24 68.50
CA ASP A 708 -22.60 -50.75 69.07
C ASP A 708 -21.47 -50.79 68.06
N GLY A 709 -20.28 -50.39 68.51
CA GLY A 709 -19.06 -50.41 67.69
C GLY A 709 -18.73 -49.10 67.01
N ASP A 710 -18.30 -49.23 65.77
CA ASP A 710 -17.85 -48.11 64.97
C ASP A 710 -18.99 -47.12 64.60
N VAL A 711 -18.69 -45.78 64.45
CA VAL A 711 -19.60 -44.74 64.04
C VAL A 711 -20.29 -45.08 62.71
N ARG A 712 -19.67 -45.81 61.85
CA ARG A 712 -20.20 -46.27 60.58
C ARG A 712 -21.42 -47.17 60.70
N ASN A 713 -21.62 -47.73 61.86
CA ASN A 713 -22.77 -48.63 62.17
C ASN A 713 -23.98 -47.81 62.65
N ASP A 714 -23.80 -46.57 62.90
CA ASP A 714 -24.91 -45.72 63.38
C ASP A 714 -25.94 -45.51 62.28
N HIS A 715 -27.18 -45.36 62.71
CA HIS A 715 -28.32 -45.22 61.81
C HIS A 715 -28.83 -43.75 61.77
N LEU A 716 -28.85 -43.18 60.57
CA LEU A 716 -29.47 -41.89 60.37
C LEU A 716 -31.01 -42.05 60.43
N ASN A 717 -31.59 -41.48 61.42
CA ASN A 717 -33.04 -41.57 61.61
C ASN A 717 -33.75 -40.49 60.78
N ASP A 718 -33.17 -39.27 60.71
CA ASP A 718 -33.75 -38.14 59.96
C ASP A 718 -32.79 -36.99 59.82
N THR A 719 -33.15 -36.13 58.89
CA THR A 719 -32.42 -34.88 58.62
C THR A 719 -33.45 -33.76 58.52
N SER A 720 -33.24 -32.66 59.25
CA SER A 720 -34.10 -31.49 59.13
C SER A 720 -33.99 -30.86 57.78
N GLU A 721 -35.01 -30.12 57.33
CA GLU A 721 -34.82 -29.11 56.30
C GLU A 721 -33.74 -28.12 56.76
N CYS A 722 -33.09 -27.49 55.83
CA CYS A 722 -32.01 -26.53 56.07
C CYS A 722 -32.62 -25.26 56.72
N VAL A 723 -32.34 -25.03 58.01
CA VAL A 723 -32.83 -23.88 58.77
C VAL A 723 -31.95 -22.65 58.44
N ALA A 724 -32.52 -21.55 57.94
CA ALA A 724 -31.79 -20.36 57.58
C ALA A 724 -31.05 -19.78 58.79
N VAL A 725 -29.78 -19.41 58.57
CA VAL A 725 -28.98 -18.69 59.57
C VAL A 725 -29.15 -17.21 59.32
N PRO A 726 -29.74 -16.41 60.15
CA PRO A 726 -29.76 -14.97 60.03
C PRO A 726 -28.36 -14.39 60.04
N ALA A 727 -28.15 -13.26 59.34
CA ALA A 727 -26.89 -12.55 59.46
C ALA A 727 -26.52 -12.22 60.89
N HIS A 728 -25.28 -12.46 61.29
CA HIS A 728 -24.73 -12.24 62.64
C HIS A 728 -25.37 -13.10 63.75
N ALA A 729 -26.09 -14.16 63.40
CA ALA A 729 -26.67 -15.07 64.42
C ALA A 729 -25.55 -15.87 65.10
N THR A 730 -25.69 -15.95 66.42
CA THR A 730 -24.81 -16.76 67.26
C THR A 730 -25.44 -18.10 67.62
N THR A 731 -26.71 -18.29 67.37
CA THR A 731 -27.43 -19.56 67.61
C THR A 731 -28.51 -19.80 66.57
N VAL A 732 -28.77 -21.07 66.25
CA VAL A 732 -29.85 -21.54 65.40
C VAL A 732 -30.45 -22.81 65.97
N ASP A 733 -31.73 -22.85 66.18
CA ASP A 733 -32.40 -24.04 66.70
C ASP A 733 -32.92 -24.96 65.58
N SER A 734 -32.79 -26.25 65.78
CA SER A 734 -33.43 -27.23 64.93
C SER A 734 -34.95 -27.25 65.12
N PRO A 735 -35.72 -27.71 64.12
CA PRO A 735 -37.14 -28.03 64.39
C PRO A 735 -37.27 -29.05 65.53
N GLU A 736 -38.27 -28.87 66.40
CA GLU A 736 -38.62 -29.89 67.46
C GLU A 736 -38.92 -31.21 66.79
N ARG A 737 -38.39 -32.26 67.41
CA ARG A 737 -38.61 -33.64 67.01
C ARG A 737 -39.17 -34.47 68.15
N THR A 738 -40.20 -35.29 67.91
CA THR A 738 -40.67 -36.30 68.87
C THR A 738 -39.79 -37.55 68.76
N VAL A 739 -39.17 -37.93 69.86
CA VAL A 739 -38.38 -39.16 69.94
C VAL A 739 -39.27 -40.39 69.97
N VAL A 740 -38.99 -41.37 69.09
CA VAL A 740 -39.91 -42.52 68.90
C VAL A 740 -39.27 -43.87 69.29
N GLU A 741 -37.96 -43.90 69.49
CA GLU A 741 -37.23 -45.12 69.79
C GLU A 741 -36.30 -44.92 70.96
N PRO A 742 -36.25 -45.96 71.86
CA PRO A 742 -35.26 -45.96 72.97
C PRO A 742 -33.85 -46.19 72.46
N GLY A 743 -32.83 -45.64 73.12
CA GLY A 743 -31.46 -45.79 72.86
C GLY A 743 -30.69 -44.53 72.95
N GLU A 744 -29.41 -44.57 72.67
CA GLU A 744 -28.58 -43.38 72.63
C GLU A 744 -28.69 -42.77 71.22
N HIS A 745 -29.06 -41.50 71.11
CA HIS A 745 -29.20 -40.75 69.89
C HIS A 745 -28.28 -39.53 69.96
N TYR A 746 -27.89 -38.97 68.87
CA TYR A 746 -27.11 -37.75 68.83
C TYR A 746 -27.47 -36.93 67.61
N TYR A 747 -27.25 -35.65 67.72
CA TYR A 747 -27.36 -34.72 66.57
C TYR A 747 -26.02 -34.54 65.95
N ARG A 748 -26.01 -34.20 64.68
CA ARG A 748 -24.89 -33.61 63.91
C ARG A 748 -25.43 -32.49 63.11
N GLU A 749 -24.77 -31.33 63.15
CA GLU A 749 -25.12 -30.20 62.40
C GLU A 749 -24.26 -30.12 61.11
N ARG A 750 -24.86 -29.55 60.09
CA ARG A 750 -24.19 -29.24 58.84
C ARG A 750 -24.49 -27.81 58.45
N LEU A 751 -23.49 -26.94 58.54
CA LEU A 751 -23.58 -25.58 58.04
C LEU A 751 -23.29 -25.57 56.52
N THR A 752 -24.20 -25.05 55.73
CA THR A 752 -24.14 -25.08 54.29
C THR A 752 -24.43 -23.68 53.71
N GLU A 753 -23.70 -23.33 52.69
CA GLU A 753 -23.99 -22.15 51.84
C GLU A 753 -25.15 -22.47 50.90
N ARG A 754 -26.25 -21.73 51.02
CA ARG A 754 -27.53 -22.03 50.34
C ARG A 754 -27.47 -21.89 48.82
N GLY A 755 -26.63 -20.99 48.31
CA GLY A 755 -26.57 -20.67 46.86
C GLY A 755 -25.96 -21.77 45.98
N ASN A 756 -24.99 -22.50 46.55
CA ASN A 756 -24.20 -23.50 45.83
C ASN A 756 -24.16 -24.89 46.54
N GLY A 757 -24.74 -24.97 47.74
CA GLY A 757 -24.75 -26.22 48.52
C GLY A 757 -23.40 -26.58 49.14
N ARG A 758 -22.44 -25.65 49.22
CA ARG A 758 -21.12 -25.88 49.77
C ARG A 758 -21.21 -26.13 51.29
N GLU A 759 -20.67 -27.25 51.72
CA GLU A 759 -20.51 -27.54 53.15
C GLU A 759 -19.42 -26.63 53.72
N VAL A 760 -19.76 -25.88 54.75
CA VAL A 760 -18.83 -25.05 55.52
C VAL A 760 -18.31 -25.81 56.75
N SER A 761 -19.17 -26.44 57.44
CA SER A 761 -18.86 -27.24 58.67
C SER A 761 -19.76 -28.45 58.74
N TYR A 762 -19.23 -29.55 59.28
CA TYR A 762 -19.99 -30.73 59.60
C TYR A 762 -19.53 -31.24 60.95
N GLY A 763 -20.47 -31.31 61.89
CA GLY A 763 -20.26 -31.67 63.26
C GLY A 763 -19.66 -33.07 63.47
N GLU A 764 -18.96 -33.24 64.56
CA GLU A 764 -18.45 -34.54 64.97
C GLU A 764 -19.55 -35.50 65.41
N ALA A 765 -19.38 -36.77 65.22
CA ALA A 765 -20.35 -37.75 65.66
C ALA A 765 -20.18 -38.09 67.13
N ARG A 766 -21.27 -38.36 67.80
CA ARG A 766 -21.31 -38.86 69.20
C ARG A 766 -20.70 -37.90 70.22
N VAL A 767 -20.82 -36.62 69.97
CA VAL A 767 -20.40 -35.59 70.91
C VAL A 767 -21.34 -35.62 72.09
N ARG A 768 -20.79 -35.51 73.26
CA ARG A 768 -21.57 -35.66 74.54
C ARG A 768 -22.70 -34.61 74.65
N ASP A 769 -22.41 -33.40 74.33
CA ASP A 769 -23.38 -32.28 74.49
C ASP A 769 -24.48 -32.31 73.41
N GLU A 770 -24.36 -33.16 72.41
CA GLU A 770 -25.30 -33.40 71.28
C GLU A 770 -26.06 -34.74 71.50
N THR A 771 -25.74 -35.46 72.54
CA THR A 771 -26.28 -36.81 72.79
C THR A 771 -27.47 -36.79 73.66
N VAL A 772 -28.55 -37.52 73.29
CA VAL A 772 -29.81 -37.69 73.95
C VAL A 772 -30.00 -39.17 74.29
N LEU A 773 -30.07 -39.50 75.56
CA LEU A 773 -30.39 -40.83 75.94
C LEU A 773 -31.91 -41.03 76.11
N VAL A 774 -32.51 -41.77 75.17
CA VAL A 774 -33.96 -41.94 75.10
C VAL A 774 -34.33 -43.25 75.80
N ARG A 775 -35.20 -43.16 76.76
CA ARG A 775 -35.69 -44.28 77.58
C ARG A 775 -37.17 -44.62 77.26
N LEU A 776 -37.56 -45.85 77.49
CA LEU A 776 -38.99 -46.19 77.39
C LEU A 776 -39.74 -45.49 78.50
N ALA A 777 -40.95 -44.99 78.23
CA ALA A 777 -41.80 -44.51 79.32
C ALA A 777 -41.99 -45.61 80.36
N PRO A 778 -41.90 -45.27 81.68
CA PRO A 778 -42.14 -46.23 82.70
C PRO A 778 -43.57 -46.78 82.63
N THR A 779 -43.67 -48.11 82.21
CA THR A 779 -44.97 -48.76 82.26
C THR A 779 -45.37 -49.04 83.71
N GLY A 780 -46.10 -48.11 84.35
CA GLY A 780 -46.59 -48.20 85.66
C GLY A 780 -48.06 -47.88 85.76
N VAL A 781 -48.97 -48.93 85.95
CA VAL A 781 -50.29 -48.96 86.37
C VAL A 781 -51.44 -48.47 85.48
N ALA A 782 -52.20 -49.44 85.10
CA ALA A 782 -53.48 -49.34 84.41
C ALA A 782 -54.46 -48.27 84.92
N ALA A 783 -54.91 -47.52 84.04
CA ALA A 783 -56.29 -46.98 84.07
C ALA A 783 -56.90 -47.19 82.64
N ALA A 784 -57.94 -48.02 82.75
CA ALA A 784 -58.75 -48.37 81.59
C ALA A 784 -59.42 -47.14 80.97
N GLY A 785 -59.59 -47.20 79.78
CA GLY A 785 -60.64 -46.42 79.03
C GLY A 785 -60.22 -45.64 77.80
N ALA A 786 -60.41 -46.20 76.75
CA ALA A 786 -61.13 -45.81 75.53
C ALA A 786 -60.46 -46.28 74.26
N ALA A 787 -61.07 -47.27 73.74
CA ALA A 787 -60.86 -47.70 72.37
C ALA A 787 -61.18 -46.59 71.38
N GLY A 788 -60.37 -46.47 70.37
CA GLY A 788 -60.71 -45.53 69.36
C GLY A 788 -59.74 -45.62 68.15
N ALA A 789 -60.00 -46.66 67.37
CA ALA A 789 -59.73 -46.69 65.93
C ALA A 789 -58.29 -46.47 65.37
N MET A 790 -57.65 -47.62 65.17
CA MET A 790 -56.75 -47.76 64.06
C MET A 790 -57.53 -47.63 62.76
N LEU A 791 -57.06 -46.84 61.87
CA LEU A 791 -57.30 -46.93 60.45
C LEU A 791 -55.96 -46.91 59.69
N ALA A 792 -55.59 -48.08 59.36
CA ALA A 792 -54.58 -48.34 58.36
C ALA A 792 -55.07 -47.82 56.98
N VAL A 793 -54.35 -47.07 56.31
CA VAL A 793 -54.46 -46.98 54.84
C VAL A 793 -53.11 -47.33 54.24
N ALA A 794 -53.11 -48.58 53.81
CA ALA A 794 -52.13 -49.09 52.87
C ALA A 794 -52.38 -48.55 51.50
N GLY A 795 -51.34 -48.29 50.80
CA GLY A 795 -51.23 -48.56 49.38
C GLY A 795 -51.60 -47.43 48.44
N LEU A 796 -50.66 -47.02 47.72
CA LEU A 796 -50.64 -47.35 46.33
C LEU A 796 -49.43 -46.67 45.70
N GLY A 797 -48.48 -47.46 45.34
CA GLY A 797 -47.44 -47.07 44.43
C GLY A 797 -48.00 -46.83 43.01
N VAL A 798 -47.46 -45.89 42.37
CA VAL A 798 -47.43 -45.86 40.92
C VAL A 798 -46.00 -45.53 40.46
N THR A 799 -45.40 -46.58 39.97
CA THR A 799 -44.26 -46.58 39.07
C THR A 799 -44.73 -46.12 37.70
N LEU A 800 -44.01 -45.27 37.12
CA LEU A 800 -43.90 -45.11 35.64
C LEU A 800 -42.70 -44.19 35.44
N GLY A 801 -41.68 -44.58 34.83
CA GLY A 801 -41.51 -45.40 33.67
C GLY A 801 -40.57 -44.64 32.70
N LEU A 802 -39.44 -45.20 32.56
CA LEU A 802 -38.44 -44.89 31.54
C LEU A 802 -39.09 -44.51 30.20
N ALA A 803 -38.50 -43.48 29.57
CA ALA A 803 -38.25 -43.56 28.11
C ALA A 803 -37.15 -42.61 27.67
N SER A 804 -36.03 -43.21 27.47
CA SER A 804 -35.01 -42.71 26.53
C SER A 804 -35.60 -42.60 25.11
N ARG A 805 -35.31 -41.58 24.43
CA ARG A 805 -35.15 -41.64 22.95
C ARG A 805 -34.18 -40.60 22.42
N ARG A 806 -33.00 -41.16 22.06
CA ARG A 806 -32.19 -40.63 20.95
C ARG A 806 -33.06 -40.50 19.70
N ARG A 807 -32.89 -39.43 18.98
CA ARG A 807 -32.90 -39.46 17.50
C ARG A 807 -31.98 -38.43 16.93
N ARG A 808 -30.95 -38.88 16.22
CA ARG A 808 -30.24 -38.24 15.13
C ARG A 808 -31.22 -38.00 13.96
N HIS A 809 -31.00 -36.97 13.25
CA HIS A 809 -30.87 -36.90 11.76
C HIS A 809 -30.54 -35.43 11.42
N VAL A 810 -29.37 -35.16 10.82
CA VAL A 810 -28.96 -35.34 9.44
C VAL A 810 -29.74 -34.45 8.44
N GLY A 811 -29.00 -33.62 7.81
CA GLY A 811 -29.17 -33.16 6.43
C GLY A 811 -29.88 -31.81 6.30
N ALA A 812 -29.47 -30.95 5.52
CA ALA A 812 -28.67 -30.79 4.35
C ALA A 812 -29.01 -29.43 3.75
N HIS A 813 -28.00 -28.79 3.18
CA HIS A 813 -28.04 -27.93 1.98
C HIS A 813 -29.15 -26.88 1.79
N ALA A 814 -28.83 -25.65 1.59
CA ALA A 814 -28.48 -25.01 0.31
C ALA A 814 -28.41 -23.49 0.47
N ARG A 815 -27.31 -22.95 -0.09
CA ARG A 815 -27.23 -21.87 -1.05
C ARG A 815 -28.25 -20.71 -0.97
N VAL A 816 -27.81 -19.53 -0.69
CA VAL A 816 -27.48 -18.54 -1.74
C VAL A 816 -26.39 -17.64 -1.14
#